data_ae552210361ec833614c187021494c09
#
_entry.id   ae552210361ec833614c187021494c09
#
_cell.length_a   1.000
_cell.length_b   1.000
_cell.length_c   1.000
_cell.angle_alpha   90.00
_cell.angle_beta   90.00
_cell.angle_gamma   90.00
#
_symmetry.space_group_name_H-M   'P 1'
#
loop_
_entity.id
_entity.type
_entity.pdbx_description
1 polymer ?
#
loop_
_entity_poly.entity_id
_entity_poly.type
_entity_poly.pdbx_seq_one_letter_code
_entity_poly.pdbx_strand_id
1 'polypeptide(L)'
;MAVLKIKVVSMIGRMTELDSVTAVCGRSACFHPDNSLSFYSDTAKFSPITEENPYAEPLQRLCDAFNGSRIRLELLPNEALDNVSYDRDELEEYVSSLAEQFQHLQEERNDAQARIQSCTREMEEASHFTGLDLDLDSIRECRYIKVRFGRLPKDSYEKLNHYHQNPYVIFFPCTSDDIQYWGVYFSPIEMVSEVDRIFSSLYFERVRLAELHSTPEHVVEALREERAKEIERIKAVDAKIHALWQKERKEAQKVYSYLNQQSVYFSIRHYAARYHDNFILTGWIPAEKEESFCRELDKLTSVDYTLDKAENELEHSPPVHLKNKKLIRPFEFFVDMFGLPQYDELDPTPFVAITYVLLFGIMFGDVGQGLCVSLVGALMWRFKRMALGKALIPCGFSSTFFGLVYGSVFGYEHVLDPMYKALFGLSEKPVEVMESDTTIMIILAAVCIGIVLVLTAIAINIICSLRRKRYESALFGPNGIAGFIFYGSLVAGFGGQLAFGWQIVTPVYVALLIILPLLVIMFAGVLGGLVEHRPDWKPESWGGYITENFFELFEVLLGYASNTISFLRVGAFVLVHAGMMTMVFTLADMSGGIGYLLIVVLGNIVVMGMEGLLVGIQVMRLEFYEMFSRFFEGGGRPFRPIVVGQKR
;
A
#
# COMPACT_ATOMS: atom_id res chain seq x y z
N MET A 1 7.27 -26.33 7.84
CA MET A 1 7.69 -25.31 6.86
C MET A 1 6.48 -24.46 6.54
N ALA A 2 6.60 -23.14 6.57
CA ALA A 2 5.48 -22.24 6.27
C ALA A 2 5.29 -22.02 4.76
N VAL A 3 6.27 -22.42 3.94
CA VAL A 3 6.14 -22.42 2.47
C VAL A 3 5.28 -23.59 2.03
N LEU A 4 4.20 -23.32 1.30
CA LEU A 4 3.31 -24.33 0.76
C LEU A 4 4.06 -25.13 -0.31
N LYS A 5 3.96 -26.47 -0.23
CA LYS A 5 4.51 -27.31 -1.29
C LYS A 5 3.68 -27.17 -2.55
N ILE A 6 4.35 -26.88 -3.66
CA ILE A 6 3.73 -26.76 -4.97
C ILE A 6 4.32 -27.77 -5.95
N LYS A 7 3.56 -28.07 -6.99
CA LYS A 7 3.97 -28.94 -8.10
C LYS A 7 3.80 -28.19 -9.41
N VAL A 8 4.66 -28.45 -10.37
CA VAL A 8 4.47 -28.03 -11.74
C VAL A 8 3.54 -29.03 -12.44
N VAL A 9 2.58 -28.52 -13.19
CA VAL A 9 1.71 -29.30 -14.05
C VAL A 9 1.87 -28.82 -15.47
N SER A 10 2.15 -29.72 -16.40
CA SER A 10 2.19 -29.47 -17.83
C SER A 10 1.09 -30.28 -18.50
N MET A 11 0.19 -29.59 -19.19
CA MET A 11 -1.00 -30.15 -19.84
C MET A 11 -0.83 -30.03 -21.35
N ILE A 12 -1.07 -31.11 -22.06
CA ILE A 12 -0.94 -31.19 -23.53
C ILE A 12 -2.24 -31.74 -24.09
N GLY A 13 -2.80 -31.08 -25.09
CA GLY A 13 -4.05 -31.50 -25.73
C GLY A 13 -4.24 -30.83 -27.08
N ARG A 14 -5.35 -31.14 -27.75
CA ARG A 14 -5.71 -30.49 -29.02
C ARG A 14 -6.22 -29.08 -28.76
N MET A 15 -5.99 -28.17 -29.71
CA MET A 15 -6.47 -26.78 -29.61
C MET A 15 -7.98 -26.66 -29.33
N THR A 16 -8.78 -27.62 -29.80
CA THR A 16 -10.23 -27.67 -29.55
C THR A 16 -10.61 -27.89 -28.08
N GLU A 17 -9.70 -28.47 -27.27
CA GLU A 17 -9.92 -28.76 -25.85
C GLU A 17 -9.37 -27.64 -24.93
N LEU A 18 -8.67 -26.65 -25.50
CA LEU A 18 -8.00 -25.60 -24.72
C LEU A 18 -9.00 -24.84 -23.82
N ASP A 19 -10.21 -24.55 -24.33
CA ASP A 19 -11.24 -23.86 -23.55
C ASP A 19 -11.73 -24.69 -22.36
N SER A 20 -11.88 -26.01 -22.57
CA SER A 20 -12.25 -26.94 -21.50
C SER A 20 -11.18 -27.00 -20.41
N VAL A 21 -9.90 -27.03 -20.80
CA VAL A 21 -8.76 -27.04 -19.87
C VAL A 21 -8.66 -25.72 -19.11
N THR A 22 -8.76 -24.58 -19.80
CA THR A 22 -8.72 -23.26 -19.15
C THR A 22 -9.89 -23.07 -18.19
N ALA A 23 -11.08 -23.61 -18.49
CA ALA A 23 -12.22 -23.61 -17.60
C ALA A 23 -11.98 -24.46 -16.34
N VAL A 24 -11.34 -25.64 -16.45
CA VAL A 24 -10.93 -26.45 -15.29
C VAL A 24 -9.91 -25.70 -14.45
N CYS A 25 -8.89 -25.10 -15.08
CA CYS A 25 -7.88 -24.29 -14.39
C CYS A 25 -8.51 -23.12 -13.62
N GLY A 26 -9.42 -22.38 -14.24
CA GLY A 26 -10.07 -21.23 -13.62
C GLY A 26 -11.06 -21.63 -12.50
N ARG A 27 -11.86 -22.71 -12.68
CA ARG A 27 -12.78 -23.24 -11.66
C ARG A 27 -12.06 -23.75 -10.43
N SER A 28 -10.89 -24.36 -10.61
CA SER A 28 -10.10 -24.92 -9.51
C SER A 28 -9.65 -23.85 -8.50
N ALA A 29 -9.57 -22.58 -8.91
CA ALA A 29 -9.07 -21.44 -8.12
C ALA A 29 -7.73 -21.74 -7.40
N CYS A 30 -6.92 -22.62 -7.97
CA CYS A 30 -5.62 -23.02 -7.40
C CYS A 30 -4.50 -23.08 -8.45
N PHE A 31 -4.81 -22.88 -9.71
CA PHE A 31 -3.84 -22.90 -10.79
C PHE A 31 -3.18 -21.54 -10.98
N HIS A 32 -1.85 -21.50 -10.87
CA HIS A 32 -1.03 -20.34 -11.21
C HIS A 32 -0.38 -20.60 -12.57
N PRO A 33 -0.84 -19.98 -13.66
CA PRO A 33 -0.24 -20.17 -14.97
C PRO A 33 1.15 -19.55 -15.04
N ASP A 34 2.03 -20.19 -15.75
CA ASP A 34 3.34 -19.67 -16.10
C ASP A 34 3.51 -19.71 -17.63
N ASN A 35 4.43 -18.91 -18.17
CA ASN A 35 4.62 -18.84 -19.61
C ASN A 35 5.20 -20.16 -20.12
N SER A 36 4.37 -20.95 -20.81
CA SER A 36 4.77 -22.28 -21.30
C SER A 36 5.94 -22.25 -22.26
N LEU A 37 6.13 -21.13 -23.00
CA LEU A 37 7.27 -20.98 -23.92
C LEU A 37 8.62 -20.94 -23.19
N SER A 38 8.65 -20.47 -21.94
CA SER A 38 9.89 -20.40 -21.17
C SER A 38 10.37 -21.76 -20.68
N PHE A 39 9.48 -22.75 -20.56
CA PHE A 39 9.84 -24.10 -20.08
C PHE A 39 10.48 -25.01 -21.15
N TYR A 40 10.52 -24.56 -22.40
CA TYR A 40 11.04 -25.40 -23.47
C TYR A 40 12.20 -24.68 -24.19
N SER A 41 13.35 -25.33 -24.25
CA SER A 41 14.57 -24.78 -24.83
C SER A 41 14.50 -24.59 -26.37
N ASP A 42 13.67 -25.37 -27.06
CA ASP A 42 13.50 -25.30 -28.53
C ASP A 42 12.25 -24.45 -28.88
N THR A 43 12.36 -23.12 -28.66
CA THR A 43 11.26 -22.18 -28.91
C THR A 43 10.92 -22.01 -30.40
N ALA A 44 11.76 -22.49 -31.33
CA ALA A 44 11.56 -22.31 -32.77
C ALA A 44 10.32 -23.05 -33.30
N LYS A 45 9.82 -24.06 -32.60
CA LYS A 45 8.65 -24.87 -32.99
C LYS A 45 7.35 -24.46 -32.31
N PHE A 46 7.43 -23.59 -31.31
CA PHE A 46 6.29 -23.16 -30.52
C PHE A 46 5.91 -21.73 -30.87
N SER A 47 4.63 -21.44 -30.93
CA SER A 47 4.11 -20.09 -31.12
C SER A 47 3.22 -19.67 -29.94
N PRO A 48 3.26 -18.40 -29.52
CA PRO A 48 2.35 -17.89 -28.52
C PRO A 48 0.92 -17.84 -29.07
N ILE A 49 -0.07 -17.99 -28.20
CA ILE A 49 -1.49 -17.79 -28.55
C ILE A 49 -1.82 -16.32 -28.28
N THR A 50 -2.00 -15.54 -29.36
CA THR A 50 -2.22 -14.08 -29.32
C THR A 50 -3.63 -13.66 -29.69
N GLU A 51 -4.60 -14.57 -29.57
CA GLU A 51 -6.00 -14.29 -29.88
C GLU A 51 -6.57 -13.23 -28.95
N GLU A 52 -7.31 -12.25 -29.50
CA GLU A 52 -8.00 -11.25 -28.69
C GLU A 52 -9.13 -11.86 -27.89
N ASN A 53 -9.31 -11.37 -26.67
CA ASN A 53 -10.35 -11.88 -25.76
C ASN A 53 -11.73 -11.37 -26.20
N PRO A 54 -12.59 -12.24 -26.73
CA PRO A 54 -13.89 -11.83 -27.27
C PRO A 54 -14.89 -11.40 -26.17
N TYR A 55 -14.62 -11.73 -24.91
CA TYR A 55 -15.46 -11.38 -23.78
C TYR A 55 -15.07 -10.06 -23.11
N ALA A 56 -13.91 -9.49 -23.47
CA ALA A 56 -13.40 -8.28 -22.83
C ALA A 56 -14.23 -7.05 -23.18
N GLU A 57 -14.56 -6.87 -24.47
CA GLU A 57 -15.31 -5.71 -24.96
C GLU A 57 -16.75 -5.68 -24.43
N PRO A 58 -17.55 -6.76 -24.52
CA PRO A 58 -18.89 -6.80 -23.91
C PRO A 58 -18.86 -6.57 -22.39
N LEU A 59 -17.87 -7.14 -21.69
CA LEU A 59 -17.70 -6.93 -20.26
C LEU A 59 -17.42 -5.47 -19.92
N GLN A 60 -16.55 -4.82 -20.67
CA GLN A 60 -16.22 -3.41 -20.47
C GLN A 60 -17.41 -2.52 -20.76
N ARG A 61 -18.13 -2.71 -21.87
CA ARG A 61 -19.35 -1.96 -22.20
C ARG A 61 -20.38 -2.05 -21.07
N LEU A 62 -20.59 -3.25 -20.54
CA LEU A 62 -21.50 -3.46 -19.41
C LEU A 62 -21.03 -2.72 -18.16
N CYS A 63 -19.75 -2.81 -17.82
CA CYS A 63 -19.18 -2.10 -16.68
C CYS A 63 -19.32 -0.58 -16.82
N ASP A 64 -19.07 -0.01 -17.99
CA ASP A 64 -19.12 1.42 -18.24
C ASP A 64 -20.55 1.96 -18.13
N ALA A 65 -21.53 1.23 -18.67
CA ALA A 65 -22.95 1.56 -18.56
C ALA A 65 -23.42 1.62 -17.09
N PHE A 66 -23.00 0.68 -16.26
CA PHE A 66 -23.40 0.64 -14.85
C PHE A 66 -22.60 1.58 -13.95
N ASN A 67 -21.32 1.79 -14.21
CA ASN A 67 -20.50 2.77 -13.47
C ASN A 67 -21.04 4.18 -13.61
N GLY A 68 -21.45 4.58 -14.81
CA GLY A 68 -22.07 5.88 -15.05
C GLY A 68 -23.39 6.03 -14.28
N SER A 69 -24.16 4.96 -14.14
CA SER A 69 -25.42 4.95 -13.38
C SER A 69 -25.23 4.79 -11.86
N ARG A 70 -23.98 4.72 -11.36
CA ARG A 70 -23.62 4.47 -9.96
C ARG A 70 -24.19 3.17 -9.39
N ILE A 71 -24.47 2.19 -10.23
CA ILE A 71 -24.95 0.87 -9.84
C ILE A 71 -23.75 -0.06 -9.70
N ARG A 72 -23.66 -0.79 -8.58
CA ARG A 72 -22.60 -1.80 -8.37
C ARG A 72 -23.11 -3.15 -8.80
N LEU A 73 -22.39 -3.76 -9.75
CA LEU A 73 -22.59 -5.14 -10.11
C LEU A 73 -21.88 -6.06 -9.09
N GLU A 74 -22.58 -7.06 -8.59
CA GLU A 74 -22.07 -8.07 -7.70
C GLU A 74 -21.88 -9.36 -8.48
N LEU A 75 -20.76 -10.05 -8.23
CA LEU A 75 -20.50 -11.35 -8.83
C LEU A 75 -21.31 -12.44 -8.12
N LEU A 76 -21.93 -13.29 -8.89
CA LEU A 76 -22.57 -14.49 -8.39
C LEU A 76 -21.54 -15.58 -8.09
N PRO A 77 -21.80 -16.48 -7.11
CA PRO A 77 -20.93 -17.63 -6.87
C PRO A 77 -20.87 -18.53 -8.10
N ASN A 78 -19.71 -19.14 -8.35
CA ASN A 78 -19.47 -19.98 -9.53
C ASN A 78 -20.48 -21.12 -9.68
N GLU A 79 -20.94 -21.70 -8.56
CA GLU A 79 -21.96 -22.76 -8.54
C GLU A 79 -23.29 -22.33 -9.22
N ALA A 80 -23.61 -21.06 -9.22
CA ALA A 80 -24.82 -20.52 -9.87
C ALA A 80 -24.66 -20.40 -11.41
N LEU A 81 -23.44 -20.56 -11.93
CA LEU A 81 -23.10 -20.42 -13.34
C LEU A 81 -22.80 -21.78 -14.02
N ASP A 82 -22.70 -22.88 -13.27
CA ASP A 82 -22.25 -24.18 -13.78
C ASP A 82 -23.15 -24.77 -14.92
N ASN A 83 -24.40 -24.33 -15.02
CA ASN A 83 -25.35 -24.79 -16.05
C ASN A 83 -25.77 -23.64 -17.00
N VAL A 84 -25.09 -22.50 -16.98
CA VAL A 84 -25.45 -21.35 -17.82
C VAL A 84 -24.52 -21.32 -19.03
N SER A 85 -25.10 -21.46 -20.21
CA SER A 85 -24.42 -21.27 -21.49
C SER A 85 -25.21 -20.23 -22.28
N TYR A 86 -24.54 -19.16 -22.68
CA TYR A 86 -25.11 -18.16 -23.58
C TYR A 86 -24.49 -18.35 -24.97
N ASP A 87 -25.31 -18.21 -26.01
CA ASP A 87 -24.78 -17.99 -27.34
C ASP A 87 -24.10 -16.62 -27.40
N ARG A 88 -22.99 -16.55 -28.11
CA ARG A 88 -22.16 -15.33 -28.14
C ARG A 88 -22.93 -14.17 -28.76
N ASP A 89 -23.65 -14.42 -29.85
CA ASP A 89 -24.37 -13.37 -30.57
C ASP A 89 -25.55 -12.85 -29.74
N GLU A 90 -26.30 -13.72 -29.05
CA GLU A 90 -27.36 -13.34 -28.13
C GLU A 90 -26.86 -12.52 -26.95
N LEU A 91 -25.68 -12.87 -26.43
CA LEU A 91 -25.06 -12.19 -25.30
C LEU A 91 -24.58 -10.78 -25.68
N GLU A 92 -23.99 -10.63 -26.88
CA GLU A 92 -23.53 -9.35 -27.40
C GLU A 92 -24.72 -8.43 -27.71
N GLU A 93 -25.80 -8.95 -28.29
CA GLU A 93 -27.04 -8.21 -28.54
C GLU A 93 -27.68 -7.73 -27.22
N TYR A 94 -27.79 -8.63 -26.22
CA TYR A 94 -28.31 -8.25 -24.90
C TYR A 94 -27.49 -7.14 -24.23
N VAL A 95 -26.17 -7.30 -24.19
CA VAL A 95 -25.26 -6.31 -23.57
C VAL A 95 -25.34 -4.99 -24.29
N SER A 96 -25.35 -4.97 -25.63
CA SER A 96 -25.43 -3.74 -26.44
C SER A 96 -26.74 -3.04 -26.20
N SER A 97 -27.87 -3.77 -26.28
CA SER A 97 -29.20 -3.20 -26.03
C SER A 97 -29.33 -2.60 -24.62
N LEU A 98 -28.83 -3.32 -23.61
CA LEU A 98 -28.89 -2.85 -22.23
C LEU A 98 -27.97 -1.63 -22.00
N ALA A 99 -26.76 -1.65 -22.56
CA ALA A 99 -25.81 -0.55 -22.46
C ALA A 99 -26.37 0.72 -23.14
N GLU A 100 -26.96 0.61 -24.33
CA GLU A 100 -27.59 1.73 -25.04
C GLU A 100 -28.73 2.35 -24.22
N GLN A 101 -29.60 1.53 -23.60
CA GLN A 101 -30.68 2.02 -22.76
C GLN A 101 -30.16 2.82 -21.54
N PHE A 102 -29.14 2.32 -20.86
CA PHE A 102 -28.53 3.03 -19.74
C PHE A 102 -27.80 4.28 -20.20
N GLN A 103 -27.07 4.23 -21.31
CA GLN A 103 -26.36 5.37 -21.87
C GLN A 103 -27.32 6.50 -22.25
N HIS A 104 -28.42 6.19 -22.92
CA HIS A 104 -29.44 7.18 -23.28
C HIS A 104 -30.02 7.90 -22.04
N LEU A 105 -30.34 7.14 -20.99
CA LEU A 105 -30.82 7.73 -19.73
C LEU A 105 -29.76 8.58 -19.03
N GLN A 106 -28.48 8.19 -19.15
CA GLN A 106 -27.37 8.98 -18.62
C GLN A 106 -27.16 10.28 -19.38
N GLU A 107 -27.26 10.26 -20.71
CA GLU A 107 -27.19 11.45 -21.54
C GLU A 107 -28.31 12.43 -21.16
N GLU A 108 -29.57 11.93 -21.05
CA GLU A 108 -30.70 12.76 -20.57
C GLU A 108 -30.45 13.39 -19.19
N ARG A 109 -29.84 12.62 -18.28
CA ARG A 109 -29.48 13.08 -16.93
C ARG A 109 -28.40 14.14 -16.95
N ASN A 110 -27.34 13.93 -17.76
CA ASN A 110 -26.21 14.83 -17.88
C ASN A 110 -26.63 16.16 -18.52
N ASP A 111 -27.49 16.12 -19.53
CA ASP A 111 -28.06 17.32 -20.16
C ASP A 111 -28.89 18.16 -19.16
N ALA A 112 -29.76 17.49 -18.39
CA ALA A 112 -30.53 18.17 -17.35
C ALA A 112 -29.60 18.74 -16.25
N GLN A 113 -28.54 18.02 -15.87
CA GLN A 113 -27.56 18.50 -14.90
C GLN A 113 -26.75 19.70 -15.41
N ALA A 114 -26.37 19.70 -16.68
CA ALA A 114 -25.68 20.83 -17.32
C ALA A 114 -26.60 22.05 -17.39
N ARG A 115 -27.91 21.86 -17.68
CA ARG A 115 -28.87 22.94 -17.69
C ARG A 115 -29.11 23.55 -16.31
N ILE A 116 -29.17 22.71 -15.26
CA ILE A 116 -29.24 23.17 -13.86
C ILE A 116 -28.04 24.06 -13.51
N GLN A 117 -26.83 23.64 -13.91
CA GLN A 117 -25.61 24.42 -13.65
C GLN A 117 -25.65 25.77 -14.42
N SER A 118 -26.09 25.76 -15.68
CA SER A 118 -26.27 27.00 -16.46
C SER A 118 -27.28 27.94 -15.81
N CYS A 119 -28.48 27.43 -15.49
CA CYS A 119 -29.53 28.23 -14.83
C CYS A 119 -29.04 28.79 -13.47
N THR A 120 -28.26 27.99 -12.70
CA THR A 120 -27.74 28.45 -11.42
C THR A 120 -26.78 29.62 -11.60
N ARG A 121 -25.84 29.51 -12.55
CA ARG A 121 -24.87 30.55 -12.86
C ARG A 121 -25.58 31.82 -13.41
N GLU A 122 -26.47 31.64 -14.35
CA GLU A 122 -27.25 32.77 -14.94
C GLU A 122 -28.10 33.47 -13.87
N MET A 123 -28.68 32.70 -12.96
CA MET A 123 -29.47 33.21 -11.83
C MET A 123 -28.60 33.99 -10.84
N GLU A 124 -27.39 33.47 -10.51
CA GLU A 124 -26.42 34.18 -9.66
C GLU A 124 -26.02 35.51 -10.31
N GLU A 125 -25.66 35.52 -11.61
CA GLU A 125 -25.30 36.71 -12.36
C GLU A 125 -26.44 37.73 -12.39
N ALA A 126 -27.68 37.30 -12.68
CA ALA A 126 -28.86 38.17 -12.73
C ALA A 126 -29.25 38.72 -11.34
N SER A 127 -29.04 37.93 -10.27
CA SER A 127 -29.40 38.31 -8.90
C SER A 127 -28.62 39.54 -8.41
N HIS A 128 -27.43 39.79 -8.94
CA HIS A 128 -26.63 40.98 -8.59
C HIS A 128 -27.23 42.29 -9.14
N PHE A 129 -28.17 42.22 -10.09
CA PHE A 129 -28.82 43.36 -10.73
C PHE A 129 -30.29 43.51 -10.34
N THR A 130 -30.79 42.71 -9.39
CA THR A 130 -32.12 42.86 -8.82
C THR A 130 -32.25 44.23 -8.13
N GLY A 131 -33.40 44.87 -8.25
CA GLY A 131 -33.61 46.24 -7.78
C GLY A 131 -33.44 47.30 -8.87
N LEU A 132 -33.03 46.94 -10.07
CA LEU A 132 -33.10 47.79 -11.25
C LEU A 132 -34.45 47.58 -11.93
N ASP A 133 -35.34 48.55 -11.78
CA ASP A 133 -36.62 48.57 -12.50
C ASP A 133 -36.40 48.99 -13.97
N LEU A 134 -35.58 48.21 -14.66
CA LEU A 134 -35.19 48.43 -16.05
C LEU A 134 -35.53 47.18 -16.87
N ASP A 135 -36.38 47.37 -17.86
CA ASP A 135 -36.66 46.33 -18.84
C ASP A 135 -35.48 46.16 -19.81
N LEU A 136 -34.88 44.99 -19.80
CA LEU A 136 -33.67 44.65 -20.59
C LEU A 136 -33.97 44.71 -22.11
N ASP A 137 -35.17 44.44 -22.52
CA ASP A 137 -35.56 44.53 -23.93
C ASP A 137 -35.64 45.99 -24.41
N SER A 138 -36.25 46.86 -23.61
CA SER A 138 -36.29 48.30 -23.87
C SER A 138 -34.88 48.91 -23.97
N ILE A 139 -33.94 48.43 -23.15
CA ILE A 139 -32.56 48.86 -23.19
C ILE A 139 -31.86 48.44 -24.49
N ARG A 140 -32.09 47.22 -24.96
CA ARG A 140 -31.52 46.72 -26.21
C ARG A 140 -32.00 47.48 -27.45
N GLU A 141 -33.28 47.83 -27.47
CA GLU A 141 -33.89 48.58 -28.56
C GLU A 141 -33.45 50.05 -28.59
N CYS A 142 -32.92 50.56 -27.51
CA CYS A 142 -32.46 51.93 -27.40
C CYS A 142 -31.32 52.24 -28.35
N ARG A 143 -31.58 53.11 -29.37
CA ARG A 143 -30.60 53.47 -30.39
C ARG A 143 -29.57 54.52 -29.95
N TYR A 144 -29.88 55.25 -28.88
CA TYR A 144 -29.07 56.42 -28.48
C TYR A 144 -28.18 56.19 -27.25
N ILE A 145 -28.51 55.16 -26.44
CA ILE A 145 -27.78 54.85 -25.19
C ILE A 145 -27.38 53.39 -25.20
N LYS A 146 -26.14 53.14 -24.85
CA LYS A 146 -25.63 51.80 -24.57
C LYS A 146 -25.48 51.59 -23.06
N VAL A 147 -25.99 50.45 -22.59
CA VAL A 147 -25.91 50.03 -21.20
C VAL A 147 -24.90 48.89 -21.09
N ARG A 148 -24.11 48.94 -20.04
CA ARG A 148 -23.13 47.91 -19.72
C ARG A 148 -23.35 47.43 -18.30
N PHE A 149 -23.60 46.13 -18.17
CA PHE A 149 -23.69 45.41 -16.90
C PHE A 149 -22.32 44.86 -16.53
N GLY A 150 -21.98 44.90 -15.24
CA GLY A 150 -20.70 44.36 -14.82
C GLY A 150 -20.40 44.61 -13.36
N ARG A 151 -19.13 44.39 -13.02
CA ARG A 151 -18.61 44.54 -11.67
C ARG A 151 -17.40 45.46 -11.65
N LEU A 152 -17.27 46.23 -10.57
CA LEU A 152 -16.23 47.21 -10.34
C LEU A 152 -15.61 46.98 -8.98
N PRO A 153 -14.25 46.87 -8.84
CA PRO A 153 -13.58 46.78 -7.54
C PRO A 153 -13.94 47.98 -6.65
N LYS A 154 -14.08 47.75 -5.33
CA LYS A 154 -14.43 48.82 -4.37
C LYS A 154 -13.41 49.97 -4.38
N ASP A 155 -12.09 49.63 -4.48
CA ASP A 155 -11.01 50.64 -4.57
C ASP A 155 -11.13 51.49 -5.83
N SER A 156 -11.68 50.97 -6.90
CA SER A 156 -11.92 51.69 -8.16
C SER A 156 -13.19 52.51 -8.16
N TYR A 157 -14.16 52.11 -7.34
CA TYR A 157 -15.40 52.88 -7.18
C TYR A 157 -15.12 54.26 -6.56
N GLU A 158 -14.21 54.36 -5.56
CA GLU A 158 -13.80 55.63 -4.98
C GLU A 158 -13.13 56.54 -6.01
N LYS A 159 -12.41 56.00 -6.97
CA LYS A 159 -11.75 56.74 -8.05
C LYS A 159 -12.71 57.36 -9.05
N LEU A 160 -13.95 56.88 -9.13
CA LEU A 160 -15.00 57.50 -9.94
C LEU A 160 -15.25 58.96 -9.53
N ASN A 161 -14.99 59.35 -8.28
CA ASN A 161 -15.09 60.72 -7.80
C ASN A 161 -14.20 61.69 -8.56
N HIS A 162 -13.12 61.23 -9.17
CA HIS A 162 -12.22 62.04 -9.99
C HIS A 162 -12.83 62.40 -11.36
N TYR A 163 -13.87 61.71 -11.79
CA TYR A 163 -14.55 61.92 -13.08
C TYR A 163 -15.85 62.69 -12.95
N HIS A 164 -16.14 63.34 -11.82
CA HIS A 164 -17.38 64.13 -11.58
C HIS A 164 -17.63 65.27 -12.59
N GLN A 165 -16.58 65.72 -13.27
CA GLN A 165 -16.73 66.74 -14.31
C GLN A 165 -17.19 66.18 -15.65
N ASN A 166 -17.16 64.87 -15.84
CA ASN A 166 -17.68 64.21 -17.06
C ASN A 166 -19.12 63.72 -16.85
N PRO A 167 -20.13 64.38 -17.44
CA PRO A 167 -21.51 64.03 -17.20
C PRO A 167 -21.92 62.64 -17.79
N TYR A 168 -21.04 62.00 -18.56
CA TYR A 168 -21.30 60.73 -19.19
C TYR A 168 -20.72 59.53 -18.42
N VAL A 169 -19.99 59.74 -17.34
CA VAL A 169 -19.41 58.71 -16.49
C VAL A 169 -20.31 58.51 -15.27
N ILE A 170 -21.38 57.75 -15.46
CA ILE A 170 -22.38 57.49 -14.41
C ILE A 170 -22.43 56.00 -14.19
N PHE A 171 -22.12 55.57 -12.96
CA PHE A 171 -22.25 54.18 -12.53
C PHE A 171 -23.34 54.03 -11.46
N PHE A 172 -24.23 53.12 -11.66
CA PHE A 172 -25.29 52.77 -10.71
C PHE A 172 -24.95 51.44 -10.02
N PRO A 173 -24.55 51.45 -8.76
CA PRO A 173 -24.34 50.25 -8.00
C PRO A 173 -25.68 49.61 -7.64
N CYS A 174 -25.84 48.32 -7.93
CA CYS A 174 -27.06 47.55 -7.63
C CYS A 174 -26.85 46.72 -6.34
N THR A 175 -25.79 45.95 -6.29
CA THR A 175 -25.40 45.13 -5.13
C THR A 175 -23.90 45.25 -4.89
N SER A 176 -23.45 44.87 -3.70
CA SER A 176 -22.01 44.79 -3.38
C SER A 176 -21.70 43.52 -2.60
N ASP A 177 -20.60 42.91 -2.90
CA ASP A 177 -19.97 41.92 -2.07
C ASP A 177 -18.77 42.53 -1.29
N ASP A 178 -17.93 41.71 -0.64
CA ASP A 178 -16.81 42.21 0.17
C ASP A 178 -15.72 42.91 -0.66
N ILE A 179 -15.60 42.65 -1.95
CA ILE A 179 -14.51 43.08 -2.83
C ILE A 179 -14.96 44.04 -3.93
N GLN A 180 -16.21 43.89 -4.44
CA GLN A 180 -16.66 44.52 -5.67
C GLN A 180 -18.07 45.11 -5.54
N TYR A 181 -18.37 46.10 -6.36
CA TYR A 181 -19.72 46.59 -6.64
C TYR A 181 -20.22 46.03 -7.97
N TRP A 182 -21.39 45.45 -7.95
CA TRP A 182 -22.13 45.06 -9.14
C TRP A 182 -23.07 46.17 -9.54
N GLY A 183 -23.07 46.53 -10.82
CA GLY A 183 -23.90 47.62 -11.25
C GLY A 183 -23.85 47.84 -12.76
N VAL A 184 -24.43 48.96 -13.16
CA VAL A 184 -24.57 49.33 -14.56
C VAL A 184 -24.01 50.72 -14.81
N TYR A 185 -23.49 50.93 -16.02
CA TYR A 185 -23.24 52.26 -16.51
C TYR A 185 -23.92 52.52 -17.85
N PHE A 186 -24.27 53.76 -18.08
CA PHE A 186 -24.99 54.21 -19.28
C PHE A 186 -24.05 55.14 -20.06
N SER A 187 -24.02 54.96 -21.39
CA SER A 187 -23.22 55.83 -22.25
C SER A 187 -23.98 56.18 -23.52
N PRO A 188 -24.00 57.47 -23.94
CA PRO A 188 -24.46 57.85 -25.27
C PRO A 188 -23.63 57.12 -26.34
N ILE A 189 -24.28 56.77 -27.47
CA ILE A 189 -23.62 55.98 -28.50
C ILE A 189 -22.40 56.63 -29.10
N GLU A 190 -22.37 57.97 -29.14
CA GLU A 190 -21.26 58.78 -29.65
C GLU A 190 -20.04 58.75 -28.73
N MET A 191 -20.23 58.51 -27.43
CA MET A 191 -19.18 58.56 -26.39
C MET A 191 -18.81 57.17 -25.86
N VAL A 192 -19.37 56.10 -26.39
CA VAL A 192 -19.20 54.72 -25.90
C VAL A 192 -17.74 54.33 -25.82
N SER A 193 -16.93 54.68 -26.83
CA SER A 193 -15.50 54.31 -26.86
C SER A 193 -14.68 54.98 -25.77
N GLU A 194 -15.03 56.20 -25.41
CA GLU A 194 -14.35 56.95 -24.36
C GLU A 194 -14.77 56.49 -22.97
N VAL A 195 -16.07 56.35 -22.75
CA VAL A 195 -16.61 55.83 -21.48
C VAL A 195 -16.18 54.40 -21.23
N ASP A 196 -16.24 53.52 -22.24
CA ASP A 196 -15.77 52.16 -22.14
C ASP A 196 -14.28 52.08 -21.78
N ARG A 197 -13.43 53.03 -22.27
CA ARG A 197 -12.01 53.13 -21.92
C ARG A 197 -11.79 53.54 -20.47
N ILE A 198 -12.57 54.51 -19.98
CA ILE A 198 -12.54 54.96 -18.57
C ILE A 198 -12.89 53.80 -17.65
N PHE A 199 -14.01 53.11 -17.88
CA PHE A 199 -14.39 51.95 -17.06
C PHE A 199 -13.43 50.78 -17.16
N SER A 200 -12.80 50.56 -18.31
CA SER A 200 -11.74 49.56 -18.46
C SER A 200 -10.49 49.91 -17.64
N SER A 201 -10.14 51.22 -17.58
CA SER A 201 -9.02 51.67 -16.74
C SER A 201 -9.29 51.53 -15.23
N LEU A 202 -10.54 51.48 -14.85
CA LEU A 202 -11.01 51.23 -13.48
C LEU A 202 -11.23 49.74 -13.20
N TYR A 203 -10.78 48.85 -14.08
CA TYR A 203 -10.93 47.39 -13.96
C TYR A 203 -12.37 46.92 -13.92
N PHE A 204 -13.25 47.63 -14.65
CA PHE A 204 -14.64 47.17 -14.79
C PHE A 204 -14.70 45.91 -15.67
N GLU A 205 -15.20 44.83 -15.09
CA GLU A 205 -15.45 43.58 -15.80
C GLU A 205 -16.90 43.50 -16.28
N ARG A 206 -17.09 43.34 -17.59
CA ARG A 206 -18.42 43.27 -18.20
C ARG A 206 -19.03 41.89 -18.00
N VAL A 207 -20.25 41.87 -17.52
CA VAL A 207 -21.12 40.69 -17.49
C VAL A 207 -22.09 40.78 -18.67
N ARG A 208 -22.16 39.73 -19.45
CA ARG A 208 -23.06 39.63 -20.59
C ARG A 208 -24.38 39.01 -20.12
N LEU A 209 -25.35 39.81 -19.77
CA LEU A 209 -26.74 39.37 -19.60
C LEU A 209 -27.40 39.20 -20.97
N ALA A 210 -26.76 38.49 -21.89
CA ALA A 210 -26.95 38.64 -23.34
C ALA A 210 -28.27 38.11 -23.90
N GLU A 211 -29.00 37.26 -23.19
CA GLU A 211 -30.19 36.58 -23.71
C GLU A 211 -31.41 36.64 -22.77
N LEU A 212 -31.34 37.49 -21.75
CA LEU A 212 -32.39 37.62 -20.76
C LEU A 212 -33.40 38.66 -21.22
N HIS A 213 -34.66 38.29 -21.22
CA HIS A 213 -35.81 39.15 -21.58
C HIS A 213 -36.52 39.60 -20.32
N SER A 214 -37.13 40.84 -20.32
CA SER A 214 -37.84 41.40 -19.17
C SER A 214 -36.92 41.97 -18.04
N THR A 215 -37.45 42.18 -16.85
CA THR A 215 -36.70 42.72 -15.71
C THR A 215 -35.83 41.66 -15.03
N PRO A 216 -34.70 42.03 -14.37
CA PRO A 216 -33.82 41.07 -13.69
C PRO A 216 -34.55 40.17 -12.67
N GLU A 217 -35.55 40.68 -11.95
CA GLU A 217 -36.35 39.91 -11.02
C GLU A 217 -37.15 38.80 -11.73
N HIS A 218 -37.85 39.14 -12.83
CA HIS A 218 -38.59 38.15 -13.62
C HIS A 218 -37.67 37.09 -14.22
N VAL A 219 -36.48 37.49 -14.63
CA VAL A 219 -35.48 36.55 -15.14
C VAL A 219 -35.01 35.55 -14.06
N VAL A 220 -34.71 36.04 -12.86
CA VAL A 220 -34.34 35.16 -11.73
C VAL A 220 -35.47 34.19 -11.38
N GLU A 221 -36.74 34.67 -11.43
CA GLU A 221 -37.89 33.80 -11.13
C GLU A 221 -38.10 32.75 -12.22
N ALA A 222 -38.02 33.13 -13.49
CA ALA A 222 -38.10 32.21 -14.63
C ALA A 222 -37.00 31.14 -14.62
N LEU A 223 -35.75 31.55 -14.35
CA LEU A 223 -34.62 30.60 -14.22
C LEU A 223 -34.77 29.67 -13.00
N ARG A 224 -35.36 30.17 -11.90
CA ARG A 224 -35.68 29.35 -10.73
C ARG A 224 -36.74 28.29 -11.06
N GLU A 225 -37.78 28.66 -11.80
CA GLU A 225 -38.79 27.70 -12.26
C GLU A 225 -38.19 26.67 -13.22
N GLU A 226 -37.37 27.13 -14.17
CA GLU A 226 -36.71 26.23 -15.13
C GLU A 226 -35.80 25.27 -14.41
N ARG A 227 -34.96 25.74 -13.46
CA ARG A 227 -34.13 24.88 -12.62
C ARG A 227 -34.94 23.86 -11.84
N ALA A 228 -36.11 24.27 -11.31
CA ALA A 228 -37.00 23.36 -10.60
C ALA A 228 -37.55 22.26 -11.51
N LYS A 229 -37.91 22.60 -12.76
CA LYS A 229 -38.36 21.63 -13.77
C LYS A 229 -37.25 20.63 -14.14
N GLU A 230 -36.02 21.11 -14.31
CA GLU A 230 -34.90 20.23 -14.61
C GLU A 230 -34.53 19.32 -13.43
N ILE A 231 -34.67 19.77 -12.18
CA ILE A 231 -34.52 18.93 -10.99
C ILE A 231 -35.59 17.82 -10.98
N GLU A 232 -36.82 18.12 -11.29
CA GLU A 232 -37.89 17.10 -11.39
C GLU A 232 -37.62 16.13 -12.56
N ARG A 233 -37.06 16.63 -13.67
CA ARG A 233 -36.65 15.80 -14.80
C ARG A 233 -35.56 14.81 -14.38
N ILE A 234 -34.52 15.22 -13.61
CA ILE A 234 -33.49 14.31 -13.07
C ILE A 234 -34.13 13.25 -12.18
N LYS A 235 -35.05 13.61 -11.29
CA LYS A 235 -35.75 12.64 -10.44
C LYS A 235 -36.54 11.62 -11.27
N ALA A 236 -37.19 12.05 -12.34
CA ALA A 236 -37.89 11.16 -13.24
C ALA A 236 -36.94 10.21 -13.99
N VAL A 237 -35.80 10.72 -14.46
CA VAL A 237 -34.77 9.90 -15.11
C VAL A 237 -34.13 8.91 -14.12
N ASP A 238 -33.79 9.34 -12.91
CA ASP A 238 -33.29 8.47 -11.86
C ASP A 238 -34.31 7.35 -11.51
N ALA A 239 -35.59 7.66 -11.47
CA ALA A 239 -36.64 6.67 -11.29
C ALA A 239 -36.71 5.65 -12.44
N LYS A 240 -36.54 6.11 -13.71
CA LYS A 240 -36.47 5.21 -14.88
C LYS A 240 -35.24 4.30 -14.79
N ILE A 241 -34.08 4.84 -14.42
CA ILE A 241 -32.83 4.05 -14.21
C ILE A 241 -33.05 2.98 -13.14
N HIS A 242 -33.65 3.34 -12.02
CA HIS A 242 -33.99 2.40 -10.96
C HIS A 242 -34.98 1.32 -11.40
N ALA A 243 -36.01 1.67 -12.14
CA ALA A 243 -37.00 0.72 -12.65
C ALA A 243 -36.38 -0.25 -13.65
N LEU A 244 -35.54 0.24 -14.58
CA LEU A 244 -34.80 -0.59 -15.53
C LEU A 244 -33.85 -1.55 -14.79
N TRP A 245 -33.12 -1.05 -13.79
CA TRP A 245 -32.24 -1.87 -12.96
C TRP A 245 -33.00 -2.96 -12.21
N GLN A 246 -34.13 -2.64 -11.59
CA GLN A 246 -34.92 -3.65 -10.87
C GLN A 246 -35.43 -4.75 -11.79
N LYS A 247 -35.80 -4.40 -13.02
CA LYS A 247 -36.27 -5.34 -14.03
C LYS A 247 -35.13 -6.26 -14.49
N GLU A 248 -33.99 -5.69 -14.84
CA GLU A 248 -32.89 -6.41 -15.49
C GLU A 248 -31.86 -6.97 -14.50
N ARG A 249 -31.94 -6.62 -13.21
CA ARG A 249 -30.91 -6.91 -12.18
C ARG A 249 -30.45 -8.37 -12.18
N LYS A 250 -31.39 -9.30 -12.21
CA LYS A 250 -31.08 -10.74 -12.10
C LYS A 250 -30.30 -11.23 -13.31
N GLU A 251 -30.75 -10.84 -14.50
CA GLU A 251 -30.14 -11.28 -15.75
C GLU A 251 -28.81 -10.54 -15.97
N ALA A 252 -28.76 -9.24 -15.74
CA ALA A 252 -27.55 -8.46 -15.83
C ALA A 252 -26.43 -8.94 -14.87
N GLN A 253 -26.77 -9.37 -13.65
CA GLN A 253 -25.80 -9.96 -12.73
C GLN A 253 -25.31 -11.34 -13.19
N LYS A 254 -26.18 -12.16 -13.79
CA LYS A 254 -25.76 -13.45 -14.38
C LYS A 254 -24.82 -13.23 -15.57
N VAL A 255 -25.23 -12.39 -16.51
CA VAL A 255 -24.42 -12.06 -17.70
C VAL A 255 -23.09 -11.45 -17.32
N TYR A 256 -23.07 -10.50 -16.38
CA TYR A 256 -21.83 -9.93 -15.85
C TYR A 256 -20.91 -10.99 -15.24
N SER A 257 -21.47 -11.88 -14.42
CA SER A 257 -20.70 -12.93 -13.77
C SER A 257 -20.17 -13.95 -14.78
N TYR A 258 -20.98 -14.30 -15.78
CA TYR A 258 -20.58 -15.18 -16.88
C TYR A 258 -19.48 -14.57 -17.75
N LEU A 259 -19.65 -13.31 -18.18
CA LEU A 259 -18.63 -12.60 -18.95
C LEU A 259 -17.31 -12.46 -18.20
N ASN A 260 -17.37 -12.16 -16.91
CA ASN A 260 -16.18 -12.08 -16.06
C ASN A 260 -15.49 -13.44 -15.96
N GLN A 261 -16.26 -14.51 -15.77
CA GLN A 261 -15.74 -15.86 -15.70
C GLN A 261 -15.08 -16.29 -17.02
N GLN A 262 -15.74 -16.09 -18.14
CA GLN A 262 -15.22 -16.45 -19.47
C GLN A 262 -14.00 -15.61 -19.85
N SER A 263 -14.02 -14.31 -19.55
CA SER A 263 -12.87 -13.42 -19.77
C SER A 263 -11.63 -13.87 -18.97
N VAL A 264 -11.82 -14.30 -17.73
CA VAL A 264 -10.75 -14.85 -16.91
C VAL A 264 -10.22 -16.17 -17.48
N TYR A 265 -11.10 -17.09 -17.88
CA TYR A 265 -10.68 -18.35 -18.50
C TYR A 265 -9.93 -18.12 -19.81
N PHE A 266 -10.42 -17.23 -20.63
CA PHE A 266 -9.74 -16.86 -21.87
C PHE A 266 -8.35 -16.25 -21.62
N SER A 267 -8.18 -15.48 -20.55
CA SER A 267 -6.87 -14.93 -20.21
C SER A 267 -5.79 -15.97 -19.90
N ILE A 268 -6.19 -17.19 -19.50
CA ILE A 268 -5.27 -18.31 -19.27
C ILE A 268 -4.63 -18.78 -20.59
N ARG A 269 -5.32 -18.63 -21.72
CA ARG A 269 -4.83 -19.06 -23.04
C ARG A 269 -3.52 -18.36 -23.44
N HIS A 270 -3.31 -17.13 -23.00
CA HIS A 270 -2.08 -16.38 -23.30
C HIS A 270 -0.81 -16.98 -22.68
N TYR A 271 -0.97 -17.84 -21.67
CA TYR A 271 0.14 -18.56 -21.05
C TYR A 271 0.44 -19.88 -21.78
N ALA A 272 -0.45 -20.35 -22.63
CA ALA A 272 -0.26 -21.56 -23.40
C ALA A 272 0.60 -21.32 -24.63
N ALA A 273 1.35 -22.34 -25.03
CA ALA A 273 2.09 -22.39 -26.28
C ALA A 273 1.40 -23.32 -27.29
N ARG A 274 1.35 -22.90 -28.54
CA ARG A 274 0.80 -23.72 -29.64
C ARG A 274 1.92 -24.47 -30.35
N TYR A 275 1.72 -25.76 -30.56
CA TYR A 275 2.55 -26.64 -31.36
C TYR A 275 1.69 -27.37 -32.40
N HIS A 276 1.67 -26.90 -33.65
CA HIS A 276 0.77 -27.35 -34.70
C HIS A 276 -0.71 -27.26 -34.27
N ASP A 277 -1.39 -28.39 -34.16
CA ASP A 277 -2.81 -28.50 -33.72
C ASP A 277 -2.96 -28.77 -32.21
N ASN A 278 -1.85 -28.83 -31.49
CA ASN A 278 -1.83 -29.06 -30.05
C ASN A 278 -1.45 -27.78 -29.30
N PHE A 279 -1.86 -27.74 -28.03
CA PHE A 279 -1.40 -26.74 -27.08
C PHE A 279 -0.59 -27.40 -25.97
N ILE A 280 0.26 -26.60 -25.35
CA ILE A 280 0.94 -26.91 -24.10
C ILE A 280 0.64 -25.78 -23.12
N LEU A 281 0.09 -26.11 -21.95
CA LEU A 281 -0.19 -25.18 -20.87
C LEU A 281 0.54 -25.64 -19.62
N THR A 282 1.48 -24.83 -19.13
CA THR A 282 2.26 -25.12 -17.93
C THR A 282 1.91 -24.15 -16.81
N GLY A 283 1.90 -24.65 -15.59
CA GLY A 283 1.63 -23.82 -14.42
C GLY A 283 1.88 -24.58 -13.12
N TRP A 284 1.50 -23.96 -12.03
CA TRP A 284 1.80 -24.42 -10.69
C TRP A 284 0.52 -24.64 -9.89
N ILE A 285 0.47 -25.72 -9.13
CA ILE A 285 -0.64 -26.05 -8.25
C ILE A 285 -0.13 -26.41 -6.84
N PRO A 286 -0.91 -26.10 -5.77
CA PRO A 286 -0.61 -26.58 -4.44
C PRO A 286 -0.70 -28.10 -4.36
N ALA A 287 0.29 -28.75 -3.75
CA ALA A 287 0.29 -30.20 -3.57
C ALA A 287 -0.93 -30.71 -2.79
N GLU A 288 -1.51 -29.89 -1.89
CA GLU A 288 -2.73 -30.24 -1.14
C GLU A 288 -3.98 -30.38 -2.04
N LYS A 289 -3.98 -29.71 -3.21
CA LYS A 289 -5.13 -29.69 -4.15
C LYS A 289 -4.91 -30.56 -5.39
N GLU A 290 -3.81 -31.27 -5.46
CA GLU A 290 -3.44 -32.15 -6.58
C GLU A 290 -4.55 -33.12 -6.96
N GLU A 291 -5.02 -33.93 -5.99
CA GLU A 291 -6.04 -34.96 -6.27
C GLU A 291 -7.35 -34.37 -6.79
N SER A 292 -7.77 -33.20 -6.28
CA SER A 292 -9.00 -32.57 -6.74
C SER A 292 -8.85 -32.00 -8.14
N PHE A 293 -7.68 -31.45 -8.45
CA PHE A 293 -7.37 -30.87 -9.76
C PHE A 293 -7.26 -31.97 -10.83
N CYS A 294 -6.53 -33.05 -10.53
CA CYS A 294 -6.38 -34.17 -11.44
C CYS A 294 -7.71 -34.87 -11.75
N ARG A 295 -8.58 -35.04 -10.76
CA ARG A 295 -9.94 -35.63 -10.99
C ARG A 295 -10.77 -34.80 -11.96
N GLU A 296 -10.61 -33.48 -12.00
CA GLU A 296 -11.31 -32.65 -12.97
C GLU A 296 -10.66 -32.74 -14.37
N LEU A 297 -9.32 -32.86 -14.46
CA LEU A 297 -8.64 -33.11 -15.72
C LEU A 297 -8.93 -34.49 -16.31
N ASP A 298 -9.02 -35.51 -15.48
CA ASP A 298 -9.34 -36.91 -15.92
C ASP A 298 -10.72 -37.03 -16.61
N LYS A 299 -11.59 -36.03 -16.40
CA LYS A 299 -12.88 -35.98 -17.16
C LYS A 299 -12.68 -35.61 -18.63
N LEU A 300 -11.52 -35.04 -18.98
CA LEU A 300 -11.15 -34.61 -20.33
C LEU A 300 -10.31 -35.73 -20.97
N THR A 301 -10.96 -36.58 -21.79
CA THR A 301 -10.36 -37.81 -22.34
C THR A 301 -9.25 -37.61 -23.36
N SER A 302 -9.05 -36.38 -23.87
CA SER A 302 -8.10 -36.05 -24.94
C SER A 302 -6.96 -35.15 -24.45
N VAL A 303 -6.81 -35.00 -23.15
CA VAL A 303 -5.76 -34.13 -22.53
C VAL A 303 -4.85 -35.02 -21.69
N ASP A 304 -3.57 -35.02 -22.05
CA ASP A 304 -2.54 -35.67 -21.26
C ASP A 304 -1.89 -34.62 -20.32
N TYR A 305 -1.54 -35.02 -19.12
CA TYR A 305 -0.84 -34.14 -18.19
C TYR A 305 0.31 -34.85 -17.46
N THR A 306 1.33 -34.09 -17.14
CA THR A 306 2.46 -34.53 -16.30
C THR A 306 2.54 -33.66 -15.05
N LEU A 307 2.94 -34.28 -13.94
CA LEU A 307 3.08 -33.63 -12.65
C LEU A 307 4.48 -33.89 -12.13
N ASP A 308 5.23 -32.82 -11.93
CA ASP A 308 6.58 -32.89 -11.37
C ASP A 308 6.68 -32.08 -10.08
N LYS A 309 7.64 -32.44 -9.24
CA LYS A 309 7.95 -31.66 -8.04
C LYS A 309 8.64 -30.37 -8.42
N ALA A 310 8.27 -29.26 -7.77
CA ALA A 310 8.91 -27.98 -7.97
C ALA A 310 10.44 -27.99 -7.76
N GLU A 311 10.92 -28.91 -6.92
CA GLU A 311 12.37 -29.10 -6.62
C GLU A 311 13.15 -29.68 -7.82
N ASN A 312 12.50 -30.29 -8.79
CA ASN A 312 13.12 -30.86 -9.98
C ASN A 312 13.27 -29.86 -11.13
N GLU A 313 12.57 -28.73 -11.03
CA GLU A 313 12.66 -27.65 -12.02
C GLU A 313 13.86 -26.77 -11.71
N LEU A 314 14.89 -26.82 -12.55
CA LEU A 314 16.16 -26.14 -12.34
C LEU A 314 16.21 -24.75 -13.02
N GLU A 315 15.44 -24.57 -14.09
CA GLU A 315 15.49 -23.35 -14.91
C GLU A 315 14.50 -22.28 -14.43
N HIS A 316 13.39 -22.70 -13.79
CA HIS A 316 12.33 -21.78 -13.37
C HIS A 316 12.16 -21.81 -11.86
N SER A 317 12.34 -20.66 -11.23
CA SER A 317 12.10 -20.52 -9.79
C SER A 317 10.61 -20.71 -9.48
N PRO A 318 10.23 -21.71 -8.67
CA PRO A 318 8.85 -21.94 -8.31
C PRO A 318 8.23 -20.74 -7.58
N PRO A 319 6.95 -20.41 -7.80
CA PRO A 319 6.30 -19.36 -7.04
C PRO A 319 6.08 -19.79 -5.58
N VAL A 320 6.04 -18.83 -4.67
CA VAL A 320 5.96 -19.06 -3.23
C VAL A 320 4.64 -18.58 -2.66
N HIS A 321 4.03 -19.41 -1.83
CA HIS A 321 2.87 -19.06 -1.02
C HIS A 321 3.15 -19.34 0.45
N LEU A 322 3.13 -18.28 1.28
CA LEU A 322 3.34 -18.40 2.72
C LEU A 322 2.03 -18.85 3.39
N LYS A 323 2.11 -19.87 4.24
CA LYS A 323 0.98 -20.41 5.01
C LYS A 323 1.31 -20.36 6.49
N ASN A 324 1.24 -19.18 7.07
CA ASN A 324 1.55 -18.97 8.47
C ASN A 324 0.32 -19.11 9.39
N LYS A 325 0.59 -19.41 10.67
CA LYS A 325 -0.44 -19.44 11.72
C LYS A 325 -1.08 -18.06 11.86
N LYS A 326 -2.37 -18.02 12.30
CA LYS A 326 -3.18 -16.78 12.39
C LYS A 326 -2.52 -15.64 13.17
N LEU A 327 -1.69 -15.93 14.19
CA LEU A 327 -0.97 -14.93 14.98
C LEU A 327 0.26 -14.36 14.28
N ILE A 328 0.95 -15.16 13.47
CA ILE A 328 2.17 -14.81 12.76
C ILE A 328 1.85 -14.15 11.41
N ARG A 329 0.74 -14.57 10.78
CA ARG A 329 0.33 -14.11 9.46
C ARG A 329 0.32 -12.57 9.26
N PRO A 330 -0.05 -11.71 10.23
CA PRO A 330 0.03 -10.26 10.04
C PRO A 330 1.42 -9.73 9.75
N PHE A 331 2.47 -10.46 10.16
CA PHE A 331 3.86 -10.10 9.96
C PHE A 331 4.41 -10.51 8.57
N GLU A 332 3.65 -11.32 7.79
CA GLU A 332 3.95 -11.60 6.38
C GLU A 332 4.07 -10.30 5.57
N PHE A 333 3.34 -9.26 5.96
CA PHE A 333 3.40 -7.94 5.32
C PHE A 333 4.82 -7.34 5.35
N PHE A 334 5.57 -7.51 6.44
CA PHE A 334 6.94 -7.01 6.54
C PHE A 334 7.91 -7.81 5.67
N VAL A 335 7.70 -9.13 5.58
CA VAL A 335 8.49 -10.00 4.70
C VAL A 335 8.19 -9.68 3.23
N ASP A 336 6.92 -9.47 2.87
CA ASP A 336 6.52 -9.11 1.51
C ASP A 336 7.06 -7.74 1.08
N MET A 337 7.23 -6.80 2.03
CA MET A 337 7.87 -5.50 1.79
C MET A 337 9.36 -5.60 1.43
N PHE A 338 10.08 -6.52 2.03
CA PHE A 338 11.50 -6.77 1.72
C PHE A 338 11.65 -7.61 0.45
N GLY A 339 10.84 -8.64 0.32
CA GLY A 339 10.80 -9.60 -0.79
C GLY A 339 10.39 -10.98 -0.29
N LEU A 340 9.64 -11.72 -1.10
CA LEU A 340 9.27 -13.10 -0.75
C LEU A 340 10.51 -14.00 -0.70
N PRO A 341 10.53 -15.01 0.19
CA PRO A 341 11.60 -16.01 0.20
C PRO A 341 11.63 -16.81 -1.11
N GLN A 342 12.76 -17.32 -1.47
CA GLN A 342 12.85 -18.33 -2.54
C GLN A 342 12.16 -19.62 -2.08
N TYR A 343 11.78 -20.49 -3.02
CA TYR A 343 11.00 -21.70 -2.69
C TYR A 343 11.71 -22.63 -1.69
N ASP A 344 13.03 -22.71 -1.74
CA ASP A 344 13.89 -23.51 -0.87
C ASP A 344 14.38 -22.75 0.38
N GLU A 345 14.03 -21.46 0.51
CA GLU A 345 14.33 -20.65 1.71
C GLU A 345 13.42 -20.96 2.89
N LEU A 346 13.96 -20.70 4.08
CA LEU A 346 13.16 -20.71 5.29
C LEU A 346 12.31 -19.44 5.33
N ASP A 347 11.05 -19.57 5.68
CA ASP A 347 10.18 -18.41 5.91
C ASP A 347 10.67 -17.63 7.14
N PRO A 348 11.09 -16.36 6.98
CA PRO A 348 11.56 -15.54 8.10
C PRO A 348 10.42 -14.98 8.96
N THR A 349 9.15 -15.09 8.54
CA THR A 349 7.99 -14.46 9.21
C THR A 349 7.89 -14.82 10.70
N PRO A 350 8.08 -16.08 11.16
CA PRO A 350 8.03 -16.38 12.59
C PRO A 350 9.11 -15.68 13.41
N PHE A 351 10.31 -15.54 12.84
CA PHE A 351 11.42 -14.85 13.47
C PHE A 351 11.10 -13.36 13.59
N VAL A 352 10.70 -12.71 12.49
CA VAL A 352 10.27 -11.31 12.46
C VAL A 352 9.13 -11.05 13.45
N ALA A 353 8.13 -11.92 13.52
CA ALA A 353 7.01 -11.72 14.43
C ALA A 353 7.44 -11.62 15.89
N ILE A 354 8.43 -12.44 16.31
CA ILE A 354 8.94 -12.45 17.68
C ILE A 354 9.85 -11.25 17.93
N THR A 355 10.82 -11.02 17.05
CA THR A 355 11.85 -9.99 17.22
C THR A 355 11.26 -8.59 17.08
N TYR A 356 10.35 -8.38 16.12
CA TYR A 356 9.66 -7.09 15.93
C TYR A 356 8.82 -6.72 17.15
N VAL A 357 8.02 -7.66 17.67
CA VAL A 357 7.19 -7.42 18.87
C VAL A 357 8.05 -7.14 20.08
N LEU A 358 9.15 -7.90 20.26
CA LEU A 358 10.08 -7.70 21.36
C LEU A 358 10.76 -6.34 21.31
N LEU A 359 11.40 -6.02 20.18
CA LEU A 359 12.15 -4.78 19.99
C LEU A 359 11.24 -3.54 20.07
N PHE A 360 10.05 -3.60 19.45
CA PHE A 360 9.06 -2.53 19.56
C PHE A 360 8.68 -2.27 21.02
N GLY A 361 8.41 -3.35 21.78
CA GLY A 361 8.04 -3.23 23.20
C GLY A 361 9.16 -2.64 24.05
N ILE A 362 10.42 -3.07 23.83
CA ILE A 362 11.59 -2.53 24.55
C ILE A 362 11.76 -1.04 24.25
N MET A 363 11.70 -0.64 22.97
CA MET A 363 11.95 0.74 22.55
C MET A 363 10.83 1.70 22.94
N PHE A 364 9.57 1.22 23.00
CA PHE A 364 8.37 2.02 23.25
C PHE A 364 7.73 1.73 24.63
N GLY A 365 8.49 1.33 25.62
CA GLY A 365 8.05 0.81 26.90
C GLY A 365 7.23 1.76 27.78
N ASP A 366 5.92 1.89 27.51
CA ASP A 366 4.95 2.62 28.35
C ASP A 366 3.62 1.86 28.42
N VAL A 367 3.07 1.69 29.62
CA VAL A 367 1.85 0.91 29.87
C VAL A 367 0.62 1.56 29.22
N GLY A 368 0.44 2.86 29.44
CA GLY A 368 -0.75 3.58 28.97
C GLY A 368 -0.75 3.76 27.47
N GLN A 369 0.37 4.22 26.93
CA GLN A 369 0.53 4.41 25.48
C GLN A 369 0.51 3.08 24.74
N GLY A 370 1.12 2.00 25.28
CA GLY A 370 1.09 0.66 24.71
C GLY A 370 -0.31 0.08 24.58
N LEU A 371 -1.16 0.26 25.61
CA LEU A 371 -2.58 -0.11 25.54
C LEU A 371 -3.34 0.70 24.48
N CYS A 372 -3.05 2.00 24.37
CA CYS A 372 -3.62 2.84 23.30
C CYS A 372 -3.21 2.36 21.91
N VAL A 373 -1.95 1.99 21.69
CA VAL A 373 -1.46 1.42 20.41
C VAL A 373 -2.18 0.11 20.10
N SER A 374 -2.35 -0.80 21.09
CA SER A 374 -3.14 -2.02 20.91
C SER A 374 -4.59 -1.73 20.54
N LEU A 375 -5.21 -0.75 21.16
CA LEU A 375 -6.59 -0.33 20.88
C LEU A 375 -6.72 0.24 19.45
N VAL A 376 -5.81 1.13 19.09
CA VAL A 376 -5.76 1.70 17.71
C VAL A 376 -5.56 0.60 16.68
N GLY A 377 -4.65 -0.34 16.94
CA GLY A 377 -4.45 -1.52 16.10
C GLY A 377 -5.74 -2.35 15.92
N ALA A 378 -6.45 -2.60 17.01
CA ALA A 378 -7.72 -3.34 17.01
C ALA A 378 -8.82 -2.58 16.22
N LEU A 379 -8.92 -1.26 16.36
CA LEU A 379 -9.85 -0.41 15.61
C LEU A 379 -9.52 -0.41 14.11
N MET A 380 -8.24 -0.24 13.75
CA MET A 380 -7.79 -0.31 12.35
C MET A 380 -8.13 -1.67 11.72
N TRP A 381 -7.93 -2.75 12.45
CA TRP A 381 -8.32 -4.07 11.98
C TRP A 381 -9.83 -4.23 11.85
N ARG A 382 -10.61 -3.76 12.83
CA ARG A 382 -12.08 -3.92 12.85
C ARG A 382 -12.79 -3.13 11.75
N PHE A 383 -12.34 -1.88 11.50
CA PHE A 383 -12.99 -0.97 10.54
C PHE A 383 -12.41 -1.07 9.13
N LYS A 384 -11.08 -1.11 9.00
CA LYS A 384 -10.40 -1.07 7.68
C LYS A 384 -9.82 -2.42 7.25
N ARG A 385 -9.88 -3.45 8.10
CA ARG A 385 -9.29 -4.80 7.86
C ARG A 385 -7.82 -4.78 7.42
N MET A 386 -7.06 -3.76 7.83
CA MET A 386 -5.64 -3.62 7.49
C MET A 386 -4.79 -4.64 8.26
N ALA A 387 -3.85 -5.30 7.56
CA ALA A 387 -2.93 -6.27 8.16
C ALA A 387 -2.03 -5.62 9.22
N LEU A 388 -1.56 -4.38 8.98
CA LEU A 388 -0.77 -3.60 9.93
C LEU A 388 -1.48 -3.43 11.28
N GLY A 389 -2.81 -3.21 11.30
CA GLY A 389 -3.58 -3.11 12.54
C GLY A 389 -3.48 -4.37 13.41
N LYS A 390 -3.45 -5.57 12.78
CA LYS A 390 -3.25 -6.82 13.51
C LYS A 390 -1.85 -6.97 14.09
N ALA A 391 -0.82 -6.45 13.42
CA ALA A 391 0.55 -6.49 13.91
C ALA A 391 0.78 -5.52 15.07
N LEU A 392 0.10 -4.37 15.08
CA LEU A 392 0.19 -3.39 16.17
C LEU A 392 -0.39 -3.91 17.51
N ILE A 393 -1.37 -4.82 17.49
CA ILE A 393 -1.96 -5.37 18.70
C ILE A 393 -0.90 -6.02 19.61
N PRO A 394 -0.15 -7.05 19.16
CA PRO A 394 0.89 -7.66 20.00
C PRO A 394 2.04 -6.70 20.32
N CYS A 395 2.36 -5.74 19.43
CA CYS A 395 3.37 -4.71 19.70
C CYS A 395 2.97 -3.84 20.90
N GLY A 396 1.72 -3.37 20.95
CA GLY A 396 1.24 -2.59 22.09
C GLY A 396 1.16 -3.40 23.40
N PHE A 397 0.83 -4.70 23.35
CA PHE A 397 0.92 -5.56 24.53
C PHE A 397 2.37 -5.73 25.02
N SER A 398 3.32 -5.89 24.10
CA SER A 398 4.75 -5.95 24.44
C SER A 398 5.21 -4.62 25.07
N SER A 399 4.81 -3.49 24.51
CA SER A 399 5.08 -2.15 25.07
C SER A 399 4.51 -2.02 26.49
N THR A 400 3.28 -2.50 26.71
CA THR A 400 2.67 -2.54 28.06
C THR A 400 3.50 -3.37 29.03
N PHE A 401 4.00 -4.54 28.58
CA PHE A 401 4.84 -5.40 29.42
C PHE A 401 6.17 -4.71 29.80
N PHE A 402 6.88 -4.14 28.82
CA PHE A 402 8.13 -3.42 29.11
C PHE A 402 7.87 -2.11 29.87
N GLY A 403 6.73 -1.45 29.65
CA GLY A 403 6.27 -0.32 30.43
C GLY A 403 6.11 -0.64 31.92
N LEU A 404 5.66 -1.87 32.24
CA LEU A 404 5.67 -2.38 33.62
C LEU A 404 7.09 -2.58 34.15
N VAL A 405 8.06 -2.89 33.34
CA VAL A 405 9.47 -3.02 33.77
C VAL A 405 10.09 -1.64 34.04
N TYR A 406 9.82 -0.66 33.19
CA TYR A 406 10.32 0.73 33.33
C TYR A 406 9.52 1.57 34.32
N GLY A 407 8.34 1.12 34.70
CA GLY A 407 7.46 1.85 35.64
C GLY A 407 6.74 3.05 35.06
N SER A 408 6.65 3.15 33.71
CA SER A 408 6.03 4.28 33.03
C SER A 408 4.56 4.02 32.67
N VAL A 409 3.68 4.97 33.03
CA VAL A 409 2.26 4.99 32.64
C VAL A 409 1.92 6.36 32.08
N PHE A 410 1.73 6.50 30.79
CA PHE A 410 1.59 7.80 30.11
C PHE A 410 2.72 8.78 30.46
N GLY A 411 3.93 8.26 30.65
CA GLY A 411 5.12 9.01 31.06
C GLY A 411 5.22 9.33 32.56
N TYR A 412 4.22 9.01 33.37
CA TYR A 412 4.33 9.14 34.82
C TYR A 412 5.11 7.97 35.40
N GLU A 413 6.22 8.24 36.07
CA GLU A 413 7.16 7.22 36.53
C GLU A 413 6.86 6.63 37.91
N HIS A 414 6.05 7.30 38.75
CA HIS A 414 5.78 6.90 40.14
C HIS A 414 4.37 6.33 40.39
N VAL A 415 3.55 6.22 39.35
CA VAL A 415 2.17 5.73 39.47
C VAL A 415 2.10 4.26 39.87
N LEU A 416 3.09 3.47 39.48
CA LEU A 416 3.13 2.01 39.74
C LEU A 416 3.88 1.63 41.02
N ASP A 417 4.49 2.56 41.74
CA ASP A 417 5.23 2.28 43.00
C ASP A 417 4.40 1.55 44.05
N PRO A 418 3.11 1.94 44.30
CA PRO A 418 2.26 1.19 45.25
C PRO A 418 2.02 -0.27 44.85
N MET A 419 1.98 -0.53 43.52
CA MET A 419 1.79 -1.88 42.98
C MET A 419 3.05 -2.73 43.15
N TYR A 420 4.25 -2.17 42.91
CA TYR A 420 5.52 -2.88 43.13
C TYR A 420 5.73 -3.22 44.57
N LYS A 421 5.39 -2.31 45.49
CA LYS A 421 5.45 -2.55 46.94
C LYS A 421 4.51 -3.66 47.39
N ALA A 422 3.28 -3.70 46.83
CA ALA A 422 2.28 -4.70 47.20
C ALA A 422 2.54 -6.10 46.61
N LEU A 423 3.05 -6.19 45.36
CA LEU A 423 3.20 -7.46 44.66
C LEU A 423 4.60 -8.06 44.79
N PHE A 424 5.64 -7.23 44.78
CA PHE A 424 7.03 -7.68 44.71
C PHE A 424 7.86 -7.28 45.96
N GLY A 425 7.30 -6.47 46.88
CA GLY A 425 8.02 -5.98 48.07
C GLY A 425 9.15 -5.00 47.76
N LEU A 426 9.20 -4.49 46.53
CA LEU A 426 10.18 -3.49 46.09
C LEU A 426 9.73 -2.09 46.51
N SER A 427 10.66 -1.28 47.03
CA SER A 427 10.35 0.11 47.42
C SER A 427 10.16 1.05 46.24
N GLU A 428 10.78 0.74 45.13
CA GLU A 428 10.85 1.55 43.92
C GLU A 428 10.73 0.69 42.67
N LYS A 429 10.56 1.32 41.47
CA LYS A 429 10.51 0.66 40.18
C LYS A 429 11.76 -0.17 39.90
N PRO A 430 11.68 -1.27 39.10
CA PRO A 430 12.82 -2.14 38.85
C PRO A 430 13.96 -1.48 38.08
N VAL A 431 13.64 -0.53 37.14
CA VAL A 431 14.61 0.15 36.27
C VAL A 431 14.32 1.64 36.23
N GLU A 432 15.24 2.47 36.71
CA GLU A 432 15.12 3.94 36.61
C GLU A 432 15.89 4.45 35.40
N VAL A 433 15.15 4.78 34.33
CA VAL A 433 15.72 5.04 32.99
C VAL A 433 16.65 6.27 32.96
N MET A 434 16.37 7.28 33.78
CA MET A 434 17.10 8.57 33.77
C MET A 434 18.30 8.61 34.72
N GLU A 435 18.56 7.57 35.49
CA GLU A 435 19.74 7.48 36.35
C GLU A 435 20.99 7.09 35.53
N SER A 436 22.12 7.75 35.77
CA SER A 436 23.34 7.56 34.97
C SER A 436 23.84 6.14 34.90
N ASP A 437 23.82 5.42 36.02
CA ASP A 437 24.30 4.02 36.07
C ASP A 437 23.36 3.08 35.34
N THR A 438 22.06 3.28 35.48
CA THR A 438 21.01 2.50 34.81
C THR A 438 20.98 2.80 33.31
N THR A 439 21.23 4.03 32.89
CA THR A 439 21.37 4.40 31.46
C THR A 439 22.45 3.59 30.77
N ILE A 440 23.63 3.46 31.38
CA ILE A 440 24.73 2.64 30.83
C ILE A 440 24.32 1.15 30.77
N MET A 441 23.63 0.68 31.82
CA MET A 441 23.13 -0.70 31.84
C MET A 441 22.08 -0.98 30.73
N ILE A 442 21.17 -0.05 30.46
CA ILE A 442 20.19 -0.15 29.36
C ILE A 442 20.89 -0.21 28.00
N ILE A 443 21.88 0.64 27.78
CA ILE A 443 22.68 0.65 26.54
C ILE A 443 23.43 -0.67 26.38
N LEU A 444 24.05 -1.17 27.44
CA LEU A 444 24.75 -2.45 27.41
C LEU A 444 23.81 -3.63 27.17
N ALA A 445 22.63 -3.62 27.81
CA ALA A 445 21.59 -4.63 27.59
C ALA A 445 21.08 -4.63 26.15
N ALA A 446 20.90 -3.44 25.52
CA ALA A 446 20.52 -3.32 24.13
C ALA A 446 21.56 -3.94 23.19
N VAL A 447 22.87 -3.70 23.43
CA VAL A 447 23.96 -4.34 22.68
C VAL A 447 23.95 -5.86 22.89
N CYS A 448 23.77 -6.35 24.10
CA CYS A 448 23.67 -7.79 24.38
C CYS A 448 22.49 -8.46 23.66
N ILE A 449 21.32 -7.82 23.64
CA ILE A 449 20.16 -8.27 22.87
C ILE A 449 20.53 -8.34 21.37
N GLY A 450 21.15 -7.28 20.84
CA GLY A 450 21.60 -7.25 19.45
C GLY A 450 22.55 -8.39 19.09
N ILE A 451 23.52 -8.66 19.94
CA ILE A 451 24.47 -9.77 19.78
C ILE A 451 23.74 -11.12 19.71
N VAL A 452 22.82 -11.36 20.64
CA VAL A 452 22.02 -12.59 20.65
C VAL A 452 21.19 -12.72 19.36
N LEU A 453 20.61 -11.64 18.88
CA LEU A 453 19.82 -11.64 17.64
C LEU A 453 20.69 -11.91 16.42
N VAL A 454 21.88 -11.29 16.32
CA VAL A 454 22.84 -11.54 15.22
C VAL A 454 23.32 -12.98 15.25
N LEU A 455 23.70 -13.52 16.41
CA LEU A 455 24.09 -14.93 16.54
C LEU A 455 22.97 -15.88 16.15
N THR A 456 21.74 -15.55 16.52
CA THR A 456 20.54 -16.32 16.11
C THR A 456 20.35 -16.27 14.59
N ALA A 457 20.50 -15.11 13.96
CA ALA A 457 20.40 -14.96 12.51
C ALA A 457 21.49 -15.79 11.78
N ILE A 458 22.74 -15.76 12.27
CA ILE A 458 23.82 -16.59 11.72
C ILE A 458 23.51 -18.08 11.92
N ALA A 459 22.99 -18.49 13.07
CA ALA A 459 22.58 -19.88 13.32
C ALA A 459 21.49 -20.34 12.36
N ILE A 460 20.49 -19.47 12.09
CA ILE A 460 19.45 -19.74 11.07
C ILE A 460 20.10 -19.91 9.69
N ASN A 461 21.03 -19.04 9.31
CA ASN A 461 21.75 -19.17 8.05
C ASN A 461 22.49 -20.49 7.91
N ILE A 462 23.18 -20.91 8.97
CA ILE A 462 23.90 -22.21 8.99
C ILE A 462 22.92 -23.36 8.72
N ILE A 463 21.76 -23.37 9.40
CA ILE A 463 20.72 -24.40 9.21
C ILE A 463 20.17 -24.35 7.78
N CYS A 464 19.90 -23.16 7.23
CA CYS A 464 19.38 -22.98 5.87
C CYS A 464 20.40 -23.47 4.83
N SER A 465 21.65 -23.04 4.94
CA SER A 465 22.73 -23.38 4.00
C SER A 465 23.06 -24.88 4.03
N LEU A 466 23.04 -25.51 5.20
CA LEU A 466 23.22 -26.98 5.33
C LEU A 466 22.05 -27.75 4.65
N ARG A 467 20.81 -27.27 4.79
CA ARG A 467 19.65 -27.88 4.12
C ARG A 467 19.72 -27.76 2.60
N ARG A 468 20.27 -26.66 2.10
CA ARG A 468 20.49 -26.40 0.67
C ARG A 468 21.75 -27.08 0.14
N LYS A 469 22.53 -27.78 0.99
CA LYS A 469 23.81 -28.41 0.66
C LYS A 469 24.87 -27.42 0.13
N ARG A 470 24.73 -26.14 0.47
CA ARG A 470 25.75 -25.11 0.19
C ARG A 470 26.78 -25.12 1.33
N TYR A 471 27.72 -26.06 1.27
CA TYR A 471 28.69 -26.28 2.35
C TYR A 471 29.70 -25.14 2.48
N GLU A 472 30.05 -24.48 1.39
CA GLU A 472 30.90 -23.31 1.39
C GLU A 472 30.33 -22.20 2.31
N SER A 473 29.10 -21.74 2.08
CA SER A 473 28.46 -20.71 2.88
C SER A 473 28.14 -21.16 4.31
N ALA A 474 27.83 -22.46 4.50
CA ALA A 474 27.47 -23.00 5.81
C ALA A 474 28.66 -23.12 6.77
N LEU A 475 29.82 -23.53 6.27
CA LEU A 475 30.97 -23.85 7.10
C LEU A 475 32.01 -22.72 7.13
N PHE A 476 32.35 -22.18 5.95
CA PHE A 476 33.51 -21.31 5.77
C PHE A 476 33.13 -19.85 5.55
N GLY A 477 31.88 -19.56 5.17
CA GLY A 477 31.41 -18.20 4.91
C GLY A 477 31.35 -17.31 6.16
N PRO A 478 31.28 -15.97 5.99
CA PRO A 478 31.18 -15.02 7.10
C PRO A 478 29.91 -15.21 7.93
N ASN A 479 28.82 -15.62 7.35
CA ASN A 479 27.58 -15.95 8.05
C ASN A 479 27.45 -17.47 8.35
N GLY A 480 28.52 -18.24 8.22
CA GLY A 480 28.61 -19.65 8.51
C GLY A 480 29.18 -19.94 9.90
N ILE A 481 29.60 -21.21 10.11
CA ILE A 481 30.19 -21.66 11.38
C ILE A 481 31.45 -20.88 11.72
N ALA A 482 32.30 -20.58 10.74
CA ALA A 482 33.53 -19.80 10.96
C ALA A 482 33.21 -18.40 11.49
N GLY A 483 32.23 -17.70 10.88
CA GLY A 483 31.76 -16.39 11.33
C GLY A 483 31.07 -16.43 12.70
N PHE A 484 30.28 -17.49 12.98
CA PHE A 484 29.66 -17.70 14.29
C PHE A 484 30.72 -17.86 15.42
N ILE A 485 31.75 -18.67 15.20
CA ILE A 485 32.84 -18.85 16.16
C ILE A 485 33.61 -17.54 16.34
N PHE A 486 33.96 -16.88 15.25
CA PHE A 486 34.70 -15.61 15.29
C PHE A 486 33.93 -14.54 16.09
N TYR A 487 32.68 -14.23 15.69
CA TYR A 487 31.89 -13.20 16.33
C TYR A 487 31.52 -13.54 17.77
N GLY A 488 31.12 -14.80 18.02
CA GLY A 488 30.81 -15.28 19.36
C GLY A 488 32.02 -15.24 20.32
N SER A 489 33.20 -15.63 19.84
CA SER A 489 34.43 -15.58 20.66
C SER A 489 34.91 -14.13 20.90
N LEU A 490 34.80 -13.28 19.89
CA LEU A 490 35.15 -11.86 20.06
C LEU A 490 34.27 -11.21 21.14
N VAL A 491 32.98 -11.46 21.11
CA VAL A 491 32.04 -10.94 22.12
C VAL A 491 32.30 -11.59 23.49
N ALA A 492 32.45 -12.92 23.57
CA ALA A 492 32.68 -13.61 24.83
C ALA A 492 34.02 -13.20 25.46
N GLY A 493 35.07 -13.03 24.66
CA GLY A 493 36.40 -12.65 25.14
C GLY A 493 36.44 -11.19 25.60
N PHE A 494 36.19 -10.26 24.70
CA PHE A 494 36.29 -8.82 25.00
C PHE A 494 35.11 -8.31 25.81
N GLY A 495 33.87 -8.71 25.48
CA GLY A 495 32.67 -8.34 26.21
C GLY A 495 32.64 -8.93 27.63
N GLY A 496 33.04 -10.20 27.78
CA GLY A 496 33.13 -10.83 29.08
C GLY A 496 34.23 -10.23 29.96
N GLN A 497 35.35 -9.80 29.37
CA GLN A 497 36.39 -9.10 30.09
C GLN A 497 35.92 -7.72 30.58
N LEU A 498 35.20 -6.98 29.74
CA LEU A 498 34.69 -5.63 30.06
C LEU A 498 33.55 -5.68 31.11
N ALA A 499 32.60 -6.61 30.96
CA ALA A 499 31.40 -6.67 31.81
C ALA A 499 31.62 -7.45 33.11
N PHE A 500 32.42 -8.53 33.08
CA PHE A 500 32.57 -9.44 34.23
C PHE A 500 34.01 -9.55 34.73
N GLY A 501 34.97 -8.84 34.12
CA GLY A 501 36.38 -8.93 34.50
C GLY A 501 37.05 -10.27 34.20
N TRP A 502 36.51 -11.08 33.30
CA TRP A 502 37.06 -12.39 32.94
C TRP A 502 38.36 -12.24 32.18
N GLN A 503 39.45 -12.82 32.69
CA GLN A 503 40.78 -12.84 32.02
C GLN A 503 40.90 -14.07 31.10
N ILE A 504 39.96 -14.24 30.16
CA ILE A 504 39.94 -15.39 29.24
C ILE A 504 40.81 -15.13 28.00
N VAL A 505 41.08 -13.87 27.67
CA VAL A 505 41.81 -13.49 26.46
C VAL A 505 43.29 -13.83 26.62
N THR A 506 43.64 -15.08 26.29
CA THR A 506 45.01 -15.56 26.25
C THR A 506 45.54 -15.57 24.81
N PRO A 507 46.86 -15.54 24.55
CA PRO A 507 47.39 -15.65 23.19
C PRO A 507 46.87 -16.88 22.41
N VAL A 508 46.66 -18.00 23.10
CA VAL A 508 46.09 -19.22 22.52
C VAL A 508 44.61 -19.00 22.12
N TYR A 509 43.85 -18.32 22.96
CA TYR A 509 42.44 -17.94 22.66
C TYR A 509 42.38 -17.11 21.39
N VAL A 510 43.20 -16.07 21.29
CA VAL A 510 43.24 -15.17 20.12
C VAL A 510 43.68 -15.96 18.86
N ALA A 511 44.69 -16.80 18.95
CA ALA A 511 45.17 -17.58 17.80
C ALA A 511 44.09 -18.56 17.28
N LEU A 512 43.39 -19.26 18.18
CA LEU A 512 42.52 -20.39 17.81
C LEU A 512 41.06 -19.96 17.55
N LEU A 513 40.59 -18.94 18.24
CA LEU A 513 39.17 -18.53 18.16
C LEU A 513 38.93 -17.19 17.42
N ILE A 514 40.01 -16.44 17.15
CA ILE A 514 39.91 -15.18 16.39
C ILE A 514 40.65 -15.31 15.05
N ILE A 515 41.99 -15.61 15.09
CA ILE A 515 42.80 -15.62 13.87
C ILE A 515 42.45 -16.81 12.97
N LEU A 516 42.29 -18.00 13.53
CA LEU A 516 41.99 -19.20 12.73
C LEU A 516 40.66 -19.09 11.97
N PRO A 517 39.50 -18.67 12.58
CA PRO A 517 38.26 -18.46 11.84
C PRO A 517 38.37 -17.38 10.77
N LEU A 518 39.14 -16.30 11.01
CA LEU A 518 39.39 -15.27 10.00
C LEU A 518 40.13 -15.82 8.78
N LEU A 519 41.15 -16.65 9.01
CA LEU A 519 41.85 -17.34 7.92
C LEU A 519 40.92 -18.30 7.18
N VAL A 520 40.05 -19.01 7.89
CA VAL A 520 39.06 -19.91 7.27
C VAL A 520 38.09 -19.11 6.38
N ILE A 521 37.61 -17.94 6.83
CA ILE A 521 36.76 -17.05 6.02
C ILE A 521 37.50 -16.54 4.80
N MET A 522 38.78 -16.13 4.96
CA MET A 522 39.60 -15.64 3.85
C MET A 522 39.82 -16.71 2.77
N PHE A 523 39.90 -17.98 3.12
CA PHE A 523 40.05 -19.09 2.19
C PHE A 523 38.74 -19.86 1.92
N ALA A 524 37.59 -19.27 2.20
CA ALA A 524 36.27 -19.92 2.08
C ALA A 524 36.00 -20.48 0.69
N GLY A 525 36.32 -19.76 -0.38
CA GLY A 525 36.11 -20.23 -1.76
C GLY A 525 36.97 -21.47 -2.12
N VAL A 526 38.21 -21.50 -1.68
CA VAL A 526 39.12 -22.65 -1.90
C VAL A 526 38.66 -23.85 -1.07
N LEU A 527 38.39 -23.66 0.22
CA LEU A 527 37.94 -24.72 1.12
C LEU A 527 36.56 -25.27 0.71
N GLY A 528 35.66 -24.39 0.31
CA GLY A 528 34.32 -24.74 -0.22
C GLY A 528 34.42 -25.54 -1.50
N GLY A 529 35.21 -25.08 -2.46
CA GLY A 529 35.46 -25.80 -3.72
C GLY A 529 36.06 -27.21 -3.50
N LEU A 530 36.89 -27.36 -2.50
CA LEU A 530 37.47 -28.66 -2.11
C LEU A 530 36.41 -29.61 -1.52
N VAL A 531 35.55 -29.10 -0.65
CA VAL A 531 34.46 -29.88 -0.01
C VAL A 531 33.33 -30.22 -1.00
N GLU A 532 33.01 -29.29 -1.87
CA GLU A 532 31.95 -29.47 -2.90
C GLU A 532 32.46 -30.19 -4.16
N HIS A 533 33.73 -30.57 -4.21
CA HIS A 533 34.37 -31.27 -5.34
C HIS A 533 34.20 -30.54 -6.68
N ARG A 534 34.25 -29.19 -6.67
CA ARG A 534 34.16 -28.38 -7.89
C ARG A 534 35.45 -28.53 -8.70
N PRO A 535 35.37 -28.65 -10.06
CA PRO A 535 36.58 -28.75 -10.89
C PRO A 535 37.46 -27.50 -10.83
N ASP A 536 36.86 -26.33 -10.60
CA ASP A 536 37.53 -25.02 -10.63
C ASP A 536 37.87 -24.47 -9.25
N TRP A 537 38.20 -25.33 -8.27
CA TRP A 537 38.53 -24.92 -6.90
C TRP A 537 39.83 -24.11 -6.77
N LYS A 538 40.73 -24.18 -7.78
CA LYS A 538 41.99 -23.44 -7.77
C LYS A 538 41.82 -22.05 -8.37
N PRO A 539 42.23 -20.98 -7.67
CA PRO A 539 42.22 -19.64 -8.25
C PRO A 539 43.21 -19.51 -9.42
N GLU A 540 42.85 -18.75 -10.45
CA GLU A 540 43.73 -18.48 -11.59
C GLU A 540 45.01 -17.75 -11.17
N SER A 541 44.93 -16.86 -10.17
CA SER A 541 46.05 -16.10 -9.60
C SER A 541 45.94 -16.04 -8.09
N TRP A 542 46.90 -16.63 -7.39
CA TRP A 542 46.94 -16.57 -5.92
C TRP A 542 47.12 -15.15 -5.37
N GLY A 543 47.90 -14.29 -6.08
CA GLY A 543 48.08 -12.90 -5.67
C GLY A 543 46.77 -12.08 -5.76
N GLY A 544 46.04 -12.23 -6.84
CA GLY A 544 44.71 -11.60 -7.02
C GLY A 544 43.73 -12.09 -5.96
N TYR A 545 43.63 -13.41 -5.78
CA TYR A 545 42.74 -14.03 -4.78
C TYR A 545 42.98 -13.52 -3.34
N ILE A 546 44.24 -13.48 -2.91
CA ILE A 546 44.60 -13.01 -1.56
C ILE A 546 44.24 -11.52 -1.40
N THR A 547 44.51 -10.72 -2.42
CA THR A 547 44.20 -9.27 -2.35
C THR A 547 42.68 -9.02 -2.29
N GLU A 548 41.91 -9.70 -3.14
CA GLU A 548 40.45 -9.59 -3.17
C GLU A 548 39.83 -10.03 -1.84
N ASN A 549 40.15 -11.23 -1.36
CA ASN A 549 39.61 -11.76 -0.12
C ASN A 549 40.09 -11.01 1.14
N PHE A 550 41.23 -10.32 1.07
CA PHE A 550 41.68 -9.45 2.17
C PHE A 550 40.72 -8.22 2.29
N PHE A 551 40.36 -7.60 1.17
CA PHE A 551 39.40 -6.49 1.20
C PHE A 551 37.98 -6.95 1.58
N GLU A 552 37.57 -8.13 1.11
CA GLU A 552 36.31 -8.74 1.52
C GLU A 552 36.29 -9.02 3.03
N LEU A 553 37.35 -9.56 3.56
CA LEU A 553 37.49 -9.80 5.00
C LEU A 553 37.38 -8.49 5.81
N PHE A 554 38.03 -7.43 5.32
CA PHE A 554 37.93 -6.11 5.95
C PHE A 554 36.50 -5.57 5.95
N GLU A 555 35.75 -5.72 4.83
CA GLU A 555 34.33 -5.37 4.72
C GLU A 555 33.48 -6.18 5.72
N VAL A 556 33.73 -7.47 5.84
CA VAL A 556 33.05 -8.36 6.81
C VAL A 556 33.27 -7.89 8.25
N LEU A 557 34.52 -7.52 8.60
CA LEU A 557 34.84 -6.99 9.94
C LEU A 557 34.12 -5.68 10.24
N LEU A 558 34.12 -4.75 9.27
CA LEU A 558 33.38 -3.49 9.37
C LEU A 558 31.87 -3.76 9.49
N GLY A 559 31.34 -4.72 8.75
CA GLY A 559 29.94 -5.13 8.82
C GLY A 559 29.55 -5.63 10.21
N TYR A 560 30.36 -6.46 10.85
CA TYR A 560 30.10 -6.90 12.22
C TYR A 560 30.13 -5.76 13.24
N ALA A 561 31.13 -4.86 13.13
CA ALA A 561 31.22 -3.70 14.01
C ALA A 561 30.02 -2.76 13.82
N SER A 562 29.69 -2.43 12.59
CA SER A 562 28.57 -1.54 12.24
C SER A 562 27.25 -2.11 12.75
N ASN A 563 26.98 -3.40 12.53
CA ASN A 563 25.74 -4.03 12.97
C ASN A 563 25.63 -4.05 14.51
N THR A 564 26.74 -4.31 15.21
CA THR A 564 26.76 -4.28 16.69
C THR A 564 26.43 -2.88 17.22
N ILE A 565 27.03 -1.84 16.61
CA ILE A 565 26.78 -0.44 16.97
C ILE A 565 25.31 -0.03 16.64
N SER A 566 24.73 -0.57 15.57
CA SER A 566 23.34 -0.28 15.20
C SER A 566 22.33 -0.64 16.29
N PHE A 567 22.61 -1.64 17.14
CA PHE A 567 21.72 -2.02 18.24
C PHE A 567 21.76 -1.05 19.43
N LEU A 568 22.73 -0.13 19.50
CA LEU A 568 22.69 0.99 20.47
C LEU A 568 21.42 1.80 20.34
N ARG A 569 20.84 1.84 19.15
CA ARG A 569 19.57 2.53 18.86
C ARG A 569 18.43 2.03 19.74
N VAL A 570 18.39 0.74 20.07
CA VAL A 570 17.35 0.19 20.93
C VAL A 570 17.38 0.86 22.30
N GLY A 571 18.56 0.96 22.92
CA GLY A 571 18.73 1.67 24.18
C GLY A 571 18.50 3.20 24.05
N ALA A 572 18.95 3.80 22.94
CA ALA A 572 18.75 5.24 22.71
C ALA A 572 17.26 5.60 22.64
N PHE A 573 16.39 4.79 22.01
CA PHE A 573 14.96 5.09 21.95
C PHE A 573 14.25 4.96 23.30
N VAL A 574 14.69 4.06 24.18
CA VAL A 574 14.20 4.01 25.56
C VAL A 574 14.46 5.35 26.28
N LEU A 575 15.66 5.92 26.09
CA LEU A 575 16.02 7.23 26.67
C LEU A 575 15.26 8.39 26.01
N VAL A 576 15.06 8.34 24.69
CA VAL A 576 14.30 9.35 23.96
C VAL A 576 12.86 9.41 24.46
N HIS A 577 12.22 8.27 24.72
CA HIS A 577 10.87 8.20 25.29
C HIS A 577 10.80 8.95 26.64
N ALA A 578 11.67 8.60 27.58
CA ALA A 578 11.73 9.26 28.88
C ALA A 578 12.01 10.77 28.77
N GLY A 579 12.94 11.16 27.88
CA GLY A 579 13.26 12.57 27.62
C GLY A 579 12.10 13.37 27.02
N MET A 580 11.38 12.80 26.06
CA MET A 580 10.20 13.46 25.46
C MET A 580 9.08 13.65 26.47
N MET A 581 8.82 12.65 27.33
CA MET A 581 7.80 12.76 28.37
C MET A 581 8.21 13.80 29.42
N THR A 582 9.47 13.86 29.82
CA THR A 582 9.99 14.91 30.71
C THR A 582 9.78 16.30 30.11
N MET A 583 10.00 16.49 28.81
CA MET A 583 9.73 17.75 28.11
C MET A 583 8.24 18.11 28.15
N VAL A 584 7.35 17.17 27.90
CA VAL A 584 5.89 17.38 27.96
C VAL A 584 5.45 17.83 29.35
N PHE A 585 5.95 17.17 30.41
CA PHE A 585 5.61 17.55 31.78
C PHE A 585 6.18 18.92 32.16
N THR A 586 7.41 19.25 31.78
CA THR A 586 8.00 20.57 32.02
C THR A 586 7.15 21.68 31.38
N LEU A 587 6.69 21.48 30.14
CA LEU A 587 5.80 22.45 29.46
C LEU A 587 4.43 22.53 30.16
N ALA A 588 3.91 21.42 30.64
CA ALA A 588 2.64 21.38 31.36
C ALA A 588 2.71 22.13 32.69
N ASP A 589 3.80 21.95 33.46
CA ASP A 589 4.04 22.64 34.74
C ASP A 589 4.13 24.16 34.56
N MET A 590 4.69 24.65 33.45
CA MET A 590 4.74 26.07 33.12
C MET A 590 3.37 26.69 32.86
N SER A 591 2.37 25.89 32.43
CA SER A 591 1.05 26.39 32.02
C SER A 591 0.05 26.46 33.18
N GLY A 592 0.14 25.57 34.18
CA GLY A 592 -0.75 25.48 35.34
C GLY A 592 -2.25 25.23 35.05
N GLY A 593 -3.02 24.80 36.04
CA GLY A 593 -4.47 24.66 35.95
C GLY A 593 -4.99 23.77 34.80
N ILE A 594 -5.97 24.26 34.04
CA ILE A 594 -6.57 23.54 32.92
C ILE A 594 -5.55 23.36 31.77
N GLY A 595 -4.60 24.29 31.61
CA GLY A 595 -3.53 24.20 30.63
C GLY A 595 -2.63 23.00 30.85
N TYR A 596 -2.34 22.62 32.10
CA TYR A 596 -1.58 21.43 32.45
C TYR A 596 -2.22 20.17 31.83
N LEU A 597 -3.51 19.94 32.10
CA LEU A 597 -4.22 18.77 31.60
C LEU A 597 -4.24 18.72 30.07
N LEU A 598 -4.47 19.87 29.43
CA LEU A 598 -4.52 19.97 27.97
C LEU A 598 -3.16 19.64 27.35
N ILE A 599 -2.06 20.18 27.89
CA ILE A 599 -0.70 19.93 27.40
C ILE A 599 -0.31 18.46 27.61
N VAL A 600 -0.63 17.85 28.76
CA VAL A 600 -0.34 16.45 29.02
C VAL A 600 -1.09 15.54 28.05
N VAL A 601 -2.38 15.77 27.82
CA VAL A 601 -3.17 14.95 26.89
C VAL A 601 -2.70 15.12 25.46
N LEU A 602 -2.53 16.35 24.99
CA LEU A 602 -2.08 16.65 23.63
C LEU A 602 -0.65 16.15 23.42
N GLY A 603 0.24 16.38 24.39
CA GLY A 603 1.62 15.91 24.39
C GLY A 603 1.71 14.38 24.28
N ASN A 604 0.95 13.64 25.08
CA ASN A 604 0.89 12.18 24.97
C ASN A 604 0.39 11.70 23.60
N ILE A 605 -0.61 12.36 23.01
CA ILE A 605 -1.09 12.01 21.66
C ILE A 605 0.00 12.22 20.62
N VAL A 606 0.70 13.37 20.67
CA VAL A 606 1.79 13.71 19.74
C VAL A 606 2.97 12.76 19.92
N VAL A 607 3.42 12.55 21.18
CA VAL A 607 4.54 11.63 21.48
C VAL A 607 4.20 10.21 21.01
N MET A 608 3.04 9.68 21.40
CA MET A 608 2.61 8.34 21.00
C MET A 608 2.54 8.16 19.49
N GLY A 609 2.00 9.15 18.75
CA GLY A 609 1.89 9.09 17.30
C GLY A 609 3.25 9.17 16.60
N MET A 610 4.07 10.15 16.98
CA MET A 610 5.39 10.37 16.39
C MET A 610 6.38 9.27 16.75
N GLU A 611 6.47 8.94 18.04
CA GLU A 611 7.40 7.94 18.53
C GLU A 611 6.99 6.52 18.10
N GLY A 612 5.70 6.17 18.14
CA GLY A 612 5.21 4.88 17.68
C GLY A 612 5.54 4.64 16.20
N LEU A 613 5.45 5.68 15.36
CA LEU A 613 5.87 5.63 13.97
C LEU A 613 7.39 5.46 13.84
N LEU A 614 8.16 6.29 14.54
CA LEU A 614 9.63 6.26 14.47
C LEU A 614 10.18 4.92 14.98
N VAL A 615 9.70 4.41 16.12
CA VAL A 615 10.08 3.10 16.66
C VAL A 615 9.72 2.00 15.68
N GLY A 616 8.52 2.03 15.09
CA GLY A 616 8.13 1.05 14.08
C GLY A 616 9.07 1.01 12.87
N ILE A 617 9.49 2.17 12.36
CA ILE A 617 10.46 2.28 11.25
C ILE A 617 11.85 1.79 11.69
N GLN A 618 12.30 2.14 12.90
CA GLN A 618 13.64 1.77 13.38
C GLN A 618 13.76 0.27 13.66
N VAL A 619 12.71 -0.35 14.21
CA VAL A 619 12.66 -1.81 14.37
C VAL A 619 12.71 -2.50 13.01
N MET A 620 11.90 -2.02 12.04
CA MET A 620 11.91 -2.57 10.68
C MET A 620 13.28 -2.46 10.01
N ARG A 621 13.98 -1.34 10.25
CA ARG A 621 15.36 -1.16 9.77
C ARG A 621 16.32 -2.18 10.37
N LEU A 622 16.21 -2.44 11.68
CA LEU A 622 17.03 -3.47 12.36
C LEU A 622 16.76 -4.87 11.78
N GLU A 623 15.48 -5.19 11.50
CA GLU A 623 15.11 -6.46 10.87
C GLU A 623 15.73 -6.62 9.47
N PHE A 624 15.62 -5.60 8.63
CA PHE A 624 16.01 -5.69 7.23
C PHE A 624 17.53 -5.64 7.02
N TYR A 625 18.22 -4.73 7.71
CA TYR A 625 19.64 -4.51 7.44
C TYR A 625 20.57 -5.33 8.33
N GLU A 626 20.24 -5.53 9.61
CA GLU A 626 21.10 -6.23 10.55
C GLU A 626 20.82 -7.73 10.63
N MET A 627 19.55 -8.15 10.42
CA MET A 627 19.15 -9.55 10.55
C MET A 627 18.94 -10.25 9.21
N PHE A 628 18.07 -9.73 8.31
CA PHE A 628 17.81 -10.40 7.02
C PHE A 628 19.05 -10.51 6.15
N SER A 629 19.90 -9.49 6.11
CA SER A 629 21.16 -9.52 5.37
C SER A 629 22.06 -10.71 5.72
N ARG A 630 21.79 -11.41 6.83
CA ARG A 630 22.59 -12.56 7.28
C ARG A 630 22.11 -13.90 6.75
N PHE A 631 20.82 -14.09 6.55
CA PHE A 631 20.26 -15.41 6.23
C PHE A 631 19.18 -15.42 5.15
N PHE A 632 18.79 -14.26 4.64
CA PHE A 632 17.65 -14.12 3.76
C PHE A 632 18.04 -13.36 2.48
N GLU A 633 17.94 -14.00 1.33
CA GLU A 633 18.26 -13.41 0.02
C GLU A 633 17.03 -12.75 -0.60
N GLY A 634 15.86 -13.34 -0.43
CA GLY A 634 14.61 -12.88 -1.05
C GLY A 634 14.55 -13.15 -2.56
N GLY A 635 13.68 -12.43 -3.26
CA GLY A 635 13.53 -12.54 -4.73
C GLY A 635 12.64 -13.68 -5.19
N GLY A 636 11.88 -14.31 -4.30
CA GLY A 636 10.86 -15.29 -4.64
C GLY A 636 9.68 -14.67 -5.39
N ARG A 637 9.09 -15.41 -6.32
CA ARG A 637 7.89 -15.00 -7.08
C ARG A 637 6.62 -15.33 -6.28
N PRO A 638 5.62 -14.41 -6.18
CA PRO A 638 4.40 -14.70 -5.47
C PRO A 638 3.52 -15.71 -6.21
N PHE A 639 2.99 -16.69 -5.48
CA PHE A 639 1.97 -17.59 -6.01
C PHE A 639 0.63 -16.86 -6.10
N ARG A 640 0.19 -16.57 -7.33
CA ARG A 640 -1.07 -15.87 -7.63
C ARG A 640 -1.96 -16.76 -8.49
N PRO A 641 -2.80 -17.61 -7.88
CA PRO A 641 -3.74 -18.41 -8.65
C PRO A 641 -4.74 -17.51 -9.35
N ILE A 642 -5.19 -17.93 -10.51
CA ILE A 642 -6.27 -17.23 -11.20
C ILE A 642 -7.59 -17.58 -10.50
N VAL A 643 -8.26 -16.54 -10.01
CA VAL A 643 -9.55 -16.64 -9.32
C VAL A 643 -10.53 -15.69 -9.99
N VAL A 644 -11.71 -16.19 -10.34
CA VAL A 644 -12.81 -15.36 -10.87
C VAL A 644 -13.25 -14.36 -9.79
N GLY A 645 -13.29 -13.08 -10.14
CA GLY A 645 -13.75 -12.02 -9.24
C GLY A 645 -12.68 -11.29 -8.43
N GLN A 646 -11.41 -11.65 -8.52
CA GLN A 646 -10.35 -10.80 -8.01
C GLN A 646 -10.03 -9.69 -9.03
N LYS A 647 -10.21 -8.43 -8.64
CA LYS A 647 -9.62 -7.30 -9.38
C LYS A 647 -8.10 -7.47 -9.34
N ARG A 648 -7.49 -7.63 -10.50
CA ARG A 648 -6.02 -7.59 -10.68
C ARG A 648 -5.47 -6.21 -10.37
#